data_d894dff4e1aa9590dbd5b268ec72b36d
#
_entry.id   d894dff4e1aa9590dbd5b268ec72b36d
#
_cell.length_a   1.000
_cell.length_b   1.000
_cell.length_c   1.000
_cell.angle_alpha   90.00
_cell.angle_beta   90.00
_cell.angle_gamma   90.00
#
_symmetry.space_group_name_H-M   'P 1'
#
loop_
_entity.id
_entity.type
_entity.pdbx_description
1 polymer ?
#
loop_
_entity_poly.entity_id
_entity_poly.type
_entity_poly.pdbx_seq_one_letter_code
_entity_poly.pdbx_strand_id
1 'polypeptide(L)'
;MKNLFHIVCLLLLVAVTSAAAPTRARIYGYVTDEDNRGIEAVNIYWAESIHSDPVGTTTNKNGYYELIIAPIQDSVTIVFSMLGYETIQMRFVPEREVLNINAALHESDQQLDEVQVTAVNRQTGMLDEVDAATKRYIPDLSGGIESVLITFAGVSQTNEMSSQYNVRGGSFDENAVYVNGIEVHRPLLLRASQQEGLSFVNPDMVENIQFSAGGFDAGFGDRASSVLNITYKKTLRTEASIAAGFSGASVYVGAGDSTFSQMHGLRYKSSQYMLGSLQTKGNYRPHFADYQTFMTWKIAQNWSMSLLANYSMNSYGFTPDSMSSSFGTMEVARNLSIWYEGQEQDLFQTAFAAISARGKVTPQIELGFDLSGFYTNERETYDITGEYVLSEAPMDATNKSTINHGEDISGEHTITALGVGTYHEHARNTLQAGVISLQHTGAWTYHANKLSWGVSVQAELISDHISEWQYRDSAGYSQPNKENAMNLYYALQGETKLQSVRTQAYINNAYTWNTENNRIILNAGLRLNYWSFNREPLISPRASVVITPTWNRDWSFRIATGLYYQAPFYKEVRDTITDDVGITRIQLNNQLKAARTTQLVFGADYYFRAWGRPFKFTAEAYAKIMDRGESYSVDNVRVRYSGENDIRGYTIGADVKLYGELVPGADSWISFGTMRSREQFILHPEYGWLHAPQESRYQFAMFFQDYLPQLPQLHAHLKFVWSEGLPFTPPRNPALRGAGRMPDYKRIDLGFTHVANKHNYAFMRKAKHIKQWTVGFEIFNLVDWRNTNSYFWVPDANGQQWASPNYLTGRRYNIKVTVDFE
;
A
#
# COMPACT_ATOMS: atom_id res chain seq x y z
N MET A 1 -1.64 -5.84 -37.24
CA MET A 1 -1.61 -4.49 -36.72
C MET A 1 -2.23 -3.41 -37.60
N LYS A 2 -2.10 -3.43 -38.95
CA LYS A 2 -2.74 -2.43 -39.84
C LYS A 2 -4.30 -2.45 -39.82
N ASN A 3 -4.91 -3.61 -39.64
CA ASN A 3 -6.38 -3.72 -39.66
C ASN A 3 -7.05 -3.30 -38.36
N LEU A 4 -6.32 -3.34 -37.21
CA LEU A 4 -6.85 -2.88 -35.91
C LEU A 4 -6.91 -1.34 -35.83
N PHE A 5 -5.95 -0.67 -36.44
CA PHE A 5 -5.90 0.79 -36.53
C PHE A 5 -7.04 1.36 -37.39
N HIS A 6 -7.42 0.67 -38.46
CA HIS A 6 -8.54 1.07 -39.30
C HIS A 6 -9.91 0.91 -38.64
N ILE A 7 -10.06 -0.11 -37.75
CA ILE A 7 -11.30 -0.31 -36.97
C ILE A 7 -11.45 0.79 -35.90
N VAL A 8 -10.37 1.18 -35.26
CA VAL A 8 -10.36 2.26 -34.27
C VAL A 8 -10.63 3.63 -34.93
N CYS A 9 -10.10 3.88 -36.13
CA CYS A 9 -10.38 5.09 -36.90
C CYS A 9 -11.81 5.12 -37.47
N LEU A 10 -12.39 3.96 -37.80
CA LEU A 10 -13.77 3.89 -38.29
C LEU A 10 -14.82 4.12 -37.20
N LEU A 11 -14.51 3.78 -35.93
CA LEU A 11 -15.34 4.07 -34.75
C LEU A 11 -15.32 5.55 -34.33
N LEU A 12 -14.33 6.33 -34.80
CA LEU A 12 -14.20 7.76 -34.53
C LEU A 12 -14.90 8.66 -35.55
N LEU A 13 -15.48 8.11 -36.63
CA LEU A 13 -15.98 8.88 -37.77
C LEU A 13 -17.52 8.95 -37.90
N VAL A 14 -18.27 8.47 -36.89
CA VAL A 14 -19.73 8.53 -36.92
C VAL A 14 -20.24 9.38 -35.75
N ALA A 15 -20.18 10.69 -35.85
CA ALA A 15 -21.09 11.60 -35.14
C ALA A 15 -20.99 13.03 -35.65
N VAL A 16 -21.60 13.29 -36.79
CA VAL A 16 -22.06 14.65 -37.12
C VAL A 16 -23.53 14.52 -37.50
N THR A 17 -24.40 14.81 -36.56
CA THR A 17 -25.82 15.16 -36.91
C THR A 17 -26.40 16.10 -35.87
N SER A 18 -26.79 17.26 -36.37
CA SER A 18 -27.95 18.10 -36.07
C SER A 18 -28.31 18.36 -34.57
N ALA A 19 -28.21 19.63 -34.20
CA ALA A 19 -28.73 20.18 -32.94
C ALA A 19 -30.27 20.17 -32.94
N ALA A 20 -30.84 19.13 -32.31
CA ALA A 20 -32.15 19.19 -31.71
C ALA A 20 -31.99 19.68 -30.25
N ALA A 21 -32.98 20.42 -29.70
CA ALA A 21 -32.98 20.83 -28.31
C ALA A 21 -32.70 19.62 -27.40
N PRO A 22 -31.81 19.75 -26.37
CA PRO A 22 -31.41 18.61 -25.58
C PRO A 22 -32.61 18.04 -24.80
N THR A 23 -32.91 16.77 -25.04
CA THR A 23 -33.93 16.05 -24.25
C THR A 23 -33.41 15.64 -22.88
N ARG A 24 -32.13 15.87 -22.62
CA ARG A 24 -31.40 15.52 -21.38
C ARG A 24 -30.35 16.58 -21.11
N ALA A 25 -30.22 17.00 -19.83
CA ALA A 25 -29.12 17.85 -19.41
C ALA A 25 -28.34 17.22 -18.23
N ARG A 26 -27.03 17.35 -18.27
CA ARG A 26 -26.11 17.06 -17.19
C ARG A 26 -25.72 18.37 -16.52
N ILE A 27 -26.06 18.51 -15.25
CA ILE A 27 -25.73 19.66 -14.41
C ILE A 27 -24.67 19.22 -13.44
N TYR A 28 -23.58 19.94 -13.36
CA TYR A 28 -22.54 19.70 -12.40
C TYR A 28 -21.97 21.01 -11.85
N GLY A 29 -21.38 20.98 -10.68
CA GLY A 29 -20.78 22.17 -10.08
C GLY A 29 -20.31 21.90 -8.65
N TYR A 30 -20.02 22.99 -7.96
CA TYR A 30 -19.60 22.98 -6.57
C TYR A 30 -20.58 23.79 -5.71
N VAL A 31 -20.87 23.23 -4.54
CA VAL A 31 -21.58 23.94 -3.48
C VAL A 31 -20.57 24.32 -2.42
N THR A 32 -20.53 25.62 -2.07
CA THR A 32 -19.54 26.18 -1.15
C THR A 32 -20.21 26.99 -0.05
N ASP A 33 -19.47 27.21 1.04
CA ASP A 33 -19.80 28.21 2.06
C ASP A 33 -19.35 29.62 1.64
N GLU A 34 -19.54 30.60 2.52
CA GLU A 34 -19.09 31.99 2.31
C GLU A 34 -17.56 32.14 2.19
N ASP A 35 -16.82 31.22 2.77
CA ASP A 35 -15.37 31.16 2.69
C ASP A 35 -14.86 30.40 1.43
N ASN A 36 -15.76 30.09 0.46
CA ASN A 36 -15.45 29.33 -0.76
C ASN A 36 -15.03 27.88 -0.51
N ARG A 37 -15.39 27.25 0.62
CA ARG A 37 -15.10 25.85 0.90
C ARG A 37 -16.23 24.99 0.39
N GLY A 38 -15.90 23.81 -0.12
CA GLY A 38 -16.89 22.81 -0.50
C GLY A 38 -17.66 22.29 0.70
N ILE A 39 -18.97 22.24 0.60
CA ILE A 39 -19.87 21.68 1.62
C ILE A 39 -20.25 20.27 1.21
N GLU A 40 -19.96 19.29 2.07
CA GLU A 40 -20.32 17.88 1.86
C GLU A 40 -21.79 17.61 2.22
N ALA A 41 -22.38 16.61 1.58
CA ALA A 41 -23.74 16.12 1.84
C ALA A 41 -24.87 17.15 1.64
N VAL A 42 -24.66 18.20 0.86
CA VAL A 42 -25.76 19.09 0.42
C VAL A 42 -26.70 18.31 -0.50
N ASN A 43 -27.97 18.30 -0.18
CA ASN A 43 -28.99 17.70 -1.04
C ASN A 43 -29.27 18.61 -2.22
N ILE A 44 -29.13 18.08 -3.43
CA ILE A 44 -29.42 18.76 -4.67
C ILE A 44 -30.48 17.97 -5.40
N TYR A 45 -31.60 18.61 -5.75
CA TYR A 45 -32.68 17.91 -6.41
C TYR A 45 -33.42 18.82 -7.40
N TRP A 46 -34.00 18.17 -8.39
CA TRP A 46 -34.87 18.83 -9.37
C TRP A 46 -36.27 18.98 -8.80
N ALA A 47 -36.69 20.23 -8.53
CA ALA A 47 -37.94 20.55 -7.82
C ALA A 47 -39.19 19.97 -8.49
N GLU A 48 -39.27 20.03 -9.80
CA GLU A 48 -40.40 19.56 -10.59
C GLU A 48 -40.52 18.01 -10.61
N SER A 49 -39.47 17.28 -10.23
CA SER A 49 -39.46 15.81 -10.18
C SER A 49 -40.03 15.22 -8.88
N ILE A 50 -40.18 16.02 -7.80
CA ILE A 50 -40.55 15.54 -6.46
C ILE A 50 -41.85 14.75 -6.42
N HIS A 51 -42.81 15.10 -7.28
CA HIS A 51 -44.15 14.49 -7.27
C HIS A 51 -44.31 13.30 -8.22
N SER A 52 -43.32 12.98 -9.04
CA SER A 52 -43.40 11.89 -10.04
C SER A 52 -42.33 10.82 -9.81
N ASP A 53 -41.06 11.16 -10.00
CA ASP A 53 -39.88 10.29 -9.79
C ASP A 53 -38.74 11.20 -9.32
N PRO A 54 -38.46 11.28 -7.99
CA PRO A 54 -37.51 12.25 -7.45
C PRO A 54 -36.11 12.08 -8.04
N VAL A 55 -35.64 13.10 -8.73
CA VAL A 55 -34.26 13.14 -9.28
C VAL A 55 -33.40 14.06 -8.42
N GLY A 56 -32.40 13.51 -7.75
CA GLY A 56 -31.51 14.25 -6.87
C GLY A 56 -30.16 13.59 -6.70
N THR A 57 -29.26 14.33 -6.11
CA THR A 57 -27.89 13.89 -5.76
C THR A 57 -27.42 14.60 -4.50
N THR A 58 -26.27 14.23 -3.97
CA THR A 58 -25.61 14.93 -2.86
C THR A 58 -24.21 15.33 -3.24
N THR A 59 -23.70 16.40 -2.59
CA THR A 59 -22.29 16.80 -2.79
C THR A 59 -21.33 15.83 -2.11
N ASN A 60 -20.16 15.65 -2.74
CA ASN A 60 -19.03 14.97 -2.12
C ASN A 60 -18.29 15.89 -1.12
N LYS A 61 -17.22 15.40 -0.50
CA LYS A 61 -16.39 16.14 0.49
C LYS A 61 -15.80 17.46 -0.02
N ASN A 62 -15.66 17.61 -1.34
CA ASN A 62 -15.17 18.83 -1.98
C ASN A 62 -16.32 19.78 -2.39
N GLY A 63 -17.56 19.44 -2.06
CA GLY A 63 -18.76 20.16 -2.48
C GLY A 63 -19.17 19.91 -3.94
N TYR A 64 -18.51 18.97 -4.65
CA TYR A 64 -18.84 18.64 -6.03
C TYR A 64 -20.12 17.82 -6.12
N TYR A 65 -20.97 18.13 -7.10
CA TYR A 65 -22.16 17.37 -7.43
C TYR A 65 -22.34 17.20 -8.94
N GLU A 66 -23.06 16.16 -9.29
CA GLU A 66 -23.52 15.91 -10.66
C GLU A 66 -24.96 15.42 -10.64
N LEU A 67 -25.82 16.05 -11.42
CA LEU A 67 -27.22 15.73 -11.54
C LEU A 67 -27.61 15.61 -13.03
N ILE A 68 -28.28 14.52 -13.37
CA ILE A 68 -28.74 14.28 -14.73
C ILE A 68 -30.26 14.39 -14.73
N ILE A 69 -30.79 15.28 -15.55
CA ILE A 69 -32.23 15.54 -15.69
C ILE A 69 -32.71 15.16 -17.07
N ALA A 70 -33.83 14.43 -17.13
CA ALA A 70 -34.52 14.07 -18.38
C ALA A 70 -35.97 13.63 -18.07
N PRO A 71 -36.97 13.92 -18.90
CA PRO A 71 -36.95 14.81 -20.06
C PRO A 71 -37.00 16.28 -19.61
N ILE A 72 -36.37 17.17 -20.38
CA ILE A 72 -36.34 18.61 -20.08
C ILE A 72 -37.61 19.24 -20.67
N GLN A 73 -38.28 20.02 -19.84
CA GLN A 73 -39.34 20.95 -20.25
C GLN A 73 -38.81 22.40 -20.25
N ASP A 74 -39.59 23.38 -20.54
CA ASP A 74 -39.15 24.76 -20.80
C ASP A 74 -38.28 25.43 -19.74
N SER A 75 -38.37 25.07 -18.47
CA SER A 75 -37.49 25.55 -17.39
C SER A 75 -37.30 24.49 -16.31
N VAL A 76 -36.13 24.50 -15.66
CA VAL A 76 -35.71 23.57 -14.61
C VAL A 76 -35.38 24.36 -13.35
N THR A 77 -35.88 23.93 -12.18
CA THR A 77 -35.53 24.49 -10.89
C THR A 77 -34.70 23.48 -10.11
N ILE A 78 -33.44 23.83 -9.84
CA ILE A 78 -32.55 23.02 -8.97
C ILE A 78 -32.56 23.64 -7.59
N VAL A 79 -32.80 22.80 -6.58
CA VAL A 79 -32.80 23.17 -5.16
C VAL A 79 -31.57 22.62 -4.49
N PHE A 80 -30.86 23.48 -3.76
CA PHE A 80 -29.73 23.15 -2.91
C PHE A 80 -30.15 23.32 -1.45
N SER A 81 -30.16 22.25 -0.69
CA SER A 81 -30.63 22.25 0.70
C SER A 81 -29.73 21.46 1.62
N MET A 82 -29.34 22.06 2.74
CA MET A 82 -28.61 21.43 3.81
C MET A 82 -29.06 21.96 5.16
N LEU A 83 -29.05 21.10 6.17
CA LEU A 83 -29.37 21.50 7.55
C LEU A 83 -28.33 22.52 8.07
N GLY A 84 -28.79 23.64 8.63
CA GLY A 84 -27.93 24.73 9.09
C GLY A 84 -27.55 25.76 8.03
N TYR A 85 -28.06 25.64 6.81
CA TYR A 85 -27.85 26.58 5.71
C TYR A 85 -29.17 27.03 5.12
N GLU A 86 -29.19 28.24 4.52
CA GLU A 86 -30.32 28.72 3.76
C GLU A 86 -30.49 27.93 2.47
N THR A 87 -31.70 27.46 2.20
CA THR A 87 -32.02 26.71 0.97
C THR A 87 -32.02 27.65 -0.25
N ILE A 88 -31.21 27.34 -1.23
CA ILE A 88 -31.14 28.09 -2.52
C ILE A 88 -31.91 27.37 -3.60
N GLN A 89 -32.67 28.12 -4.38
CA GLN A 89 -33.36 27.61 -5.59
C GLN A 89 -32.88 28.39 -6.80
N MET A 90 -32.42 27.69 -7.82
CA MET A 90 -31.95 28.25 -9.08
C MET A 90 -32.81 27.76 -10.22
N ARG A 91 -33.49 28.70 -10.91
CA ARG A 91 -34.32 28.40 -12.06
C ARG A 91 -33.66 28.89 -13.35
N PHE A 92 -33.55 28.00 -14.35
CA PHE A 92 -32.93 28.31 -15.65
C PHE A 92 -33.54 27.44 -16.76
N VAL A 93 -33.31 27.86 -18.01
CA VAL A 93 -33.63 27.07 -19.21
C VAL A 93 -32.33 26.42 -19.68
N PRO A 94 -32.26 25.07 -19.78
CA PRO A 94 -31.05 24.39 -20.26
C PRO A 94 -30.83 24.62 -21.76
N GLU A 95 -29.87 25.45 -22.10
CA GLU A 95 -29.51 25.74 -23.51
C GLU A 95 -28.49 24.74 -24.08
N ARG A 96 -27.87 23.93 -23.21
CA ARG A 96 -26.80 22.96 -23.57
C ARG A 96 -27.03 21.64 -22.83
N GLU A 97 -26.50 20.57 -23.40
CA GLU A 97 -26.53 19.24 -22.76
C GLU A 97 -25.68 19.16 -21.48
N VAL A 98 -24.72 20.05 -21.29
CA VAL A 98 -23.83 20.10 -20.15
C VAL A 98 -23.78 21.52 -19.59
N LEU A 99 -24.11 21.64 -18.29
CA LEU A 99 -24.20 22.93 -17.59
C LEU A 99 -23.34 22.87 -16.32
N ASN A 100 -22.52 23.90 -16.10
CA ASN A 100 -21.79 24.10 -14.86
C ASN A 100 -22.53 25.13 -14.02
N ILE A 101 -23.03 24.73 -12.83
CA ILE A 101 -23.77 25.59 -11.90
C ILE A 101 -23.12 25.43 -10.52
N ASN A 102 -22.57 26.53 -10.00
CA ASN A 102 -22.02 26.60 -8.66
C ASN A 102 -23.01 27.33 -7.74
N ALA A 103 -23.13 26.92 -6.48
CA ALA A 103 -23.97 27.56 -5.46
C ALA A 103 -23.13 27.88 -4.23
N ALA A 104 -23.34 29.06 -3.63
CA ALA A 104 -22.76 29.41 -2.33
C ALA A 104 -23.88 29.45 -1.29
N LEU A 105 -23.86 28.57 -0.31
CA LEU A 105 -24.84 28.53 0.77
C LEU A 105 -24.40 29.44 1.93
N HIS A 106 -25.35 30.18 2.48
CA HIS A 106 -25.18 31.02 3.67
C HIS A 106 -25.65 30.26 4.89
N GLU A 107 -24.91 30.38 6.01
CA GLU A 107 -25.33 29.78 7.28
C GLU A 107 -26.66 30.45 7.75
N SER A 108 -27.57 29.61 8.21
CA SER A 108 -28.86 30.08 8.74
C SER A 108 -28.78 30.31 10.23
N ASP A 109 -29.20 31.51 10.72
CA ASP A 109 -29.23 31.88 12.13
C ASP A 109 -30.33 31.15 12.97
N GLN A 110 -31.01 30.16 12.42
CA GLN A 110 -31.95 29.36 13.19
C GLN A 110 -31.21 28.40 14.12
N GLN A 111 -31.13 28.78 15.39
CA GLN A 111 -30.68 27.91 16.49
C GLN A 111 -31.60 26.68 16.60
N LEU A 112 -31.18 25.58 16.03
CA LEU A 112 -31.60 24.25 16.42
C LEU A 112 -30.47 23.66 17.26
N ASP A 113 -30.81 22.99 18.37
CA ASP A 113 -29.89 22.37 19.32
C ASP A 113 -28.71 21.70 18.62
N GLU A 114 -27.55 21.99 19.19
CA GLU A 114 -26.20 21.65 18.74
C GLU A 114 -26.06 20.21 18.21
N VAL A 115 -26.35 20.01 16.92
CA VAL A 115 -25.80 18.91 16.15
C VAL A 115 -24.45 19.42 15.62
N GLN A 116 -23.36 18.96 16.22
CA GLN A 116 -22.03 19.21 15.70
C GLN A 116 -21.95 18.72 14.24
N VAL A 117 -22.19 19.63 13.32
CA VAL A 117 -21.78 19.44 11.93
C VAL A 117 -20.27 19.40 11.94
N THR A 118 -19.70 18.24 11.71
CA THR A 118 -18.27 18.07 11.51
C THR A 118 -17.89 18.86 10.27
N ALA A 119 -17.48 20.10 10.48
CA ALA A 119 -16.79 20.88 9.44
C ALA A 119 -15.68 20.00 8.85
N VAL A 120 -15.56 20.03 7.52
CA VAL A 120 -14.51 19.36 6.75
C VAL A 120 -13.23 19.34 7.60
N ASN A 121 -12.82 18.14 8.03
CA ASN A 121 -11.70 17.96 8.94
C ASN A 121 -10.44 18.45 8.24
N ARG A 122 -10.14 19.75 8.42
CA ARG A 122 -8.78 20.23 8.13
C ARG A 122 -7.86 19.40 9.01
N GLN A 123 -6.89 18.81 8.35
CA GLN A 123 -5.87 18.00 8.98
C GLN A 123 -5.42 18.59 10.32
N THR A 124 -5.86 17.97 11.41
CA THR A 124 -5.51 18.43 12.78
C THR A 124 -4.21 17.81 13.29
N GLY A 125 -3.55 17.01 12.46
CA GLY A 125 -2.34 16.26 12.80
C GLY A 125 -1.46 15.94 11.59
N MET A 126 -0.60 14.96 11.73
CA MET A 126 0.34 14.48 10.71
C MET A 126 -0.23 13.31 9.86
N LEU A 127 -1.51 12.98 10.01
CA LEU A 127 -2.19 11.95 9.24
C LEU A 127 -2.94 12.58 8.07
N ASP A 128 -2.56 12.22 6.84
CA ASP A 128 -3.29 12.57 5.61
C ASP A 128 -4.47 11.63 5.40
N GLU A 129 -5.62 12.18 5.09
CA GLU A 129 -6.81 11.40 4.76
C GLU A 129 -6.86 11.10 3.27
N VAL A 130 -7.18 9.85 2.95
CA VAL A 130 -7.23 9.33 1.58
C VAL A 130 -8.61 8.74 1.34
N ASP A 131 -9.24 9.16 0.25
CA ASP A 131 -10.54 8.61 -0.13
C ASP A 131 -10.44 7.13 -0.52
N ALA A 132 -11.10 6.26 0.24
CA ALA A 132 -11.14 4.84 -0.02
C ALA A 132 -11.79 4.49 -1.38
N ALA A 133 -12.72 5.32 -1.87
CA ALA A 133 -13.39 5.11 -3.16
C ALA A 133 -12.41 5.19 -4.34
N THR A 134 -11.34 5.97 -4.22
CA THR A 134 -10.31 6.12 -5.25
C THR A 134 -9.61 4.80 -5.57
N LYS A 135 -9.53 3.87 -4.60
CA LYS A 135 -8.95 2.54 -4.80
C LYS A 135 -9.60 1.75 -5.94
N ARG A 136 -10.89 1.93 -6.16
CA ARG A 136 -11.65 1.24 -7.24
C ARG A 136 -11.10 1.54 -8.63
N TYR A 137 -10.47 2.69 -8.81
CA TYR A 137 -10.01 3.22 -10.09
C TYR A 137 -8.50 3.10 -10.30
N ILE A 138 -7.72 2.82 -9.28
CA ILE A 138 -6.27 2.65 -9.41
C ILE A 138 -5.96 1.27 -9.99
N PRO A 139 -5.31 1.18 -11.17
CA PRO A 139 -4.83 -0.08 -11.71
C PRO A 139 -3.85 -0.74 -10.73
N ASP A 140 -4.13 -1.99 -10.34
CA ASP A 140 -3.39 -2.64 -9.27
C ASP A 140 -3.29 -4.17 -9.44
N LEU A 141 -2.07 -4.70 -9.28
CA LEU A 141 -1.76 -6.12 -9.29
C LEU A 141 -1.91 -6.76 -7.92
N SER A 142 -1.67 -6.00 -6.84
CA SER A 142 -1.69 -6.53 -5.47
C SER A 142 -3.11 -6.81 -4.97
N GLY A 143 -4.08 -6.01 -5.40
CA GLY A 143 -5.47 -6.04 -4.92
C GLY A 143 -5.66 -5.37 -3.55
N GLY A 144 -4.59 -4.78 -2.98
CA GLY A 144 -4.60 -4.11 -1.67
C GLY A 144 -4.79 -2.59 -1.76
N ILE A 145 -5.01 -1.96 -0.62
CA ILE A 145 -5.07 -0.48 -0.51
C ILE A 145 -3.68 0.15 -0.63
N GLU A 146 -2.63 -0.62 -0.43
CA GLU A 146 -1.24 -0.19 -0.47
C GLU A 146 -0.85 0.36 -1.85
N SER A 147 -1.53 -0.07 -2.90
CA SER A 147 -1.35 0.46 -4.27
C SER A 147 -1.67 1.95 -4.40
N VAL A 148 -2.51 2.49 -3.52
CA VAL A 148 -2.77 3.94 -3.43
C VAL A 148 -1.57 4.64 -2.81
N LEU A 149 -0.99 4.06 -1.74
CA LEU A 149 0.14 4.65 -1.02
C LEU A 149 1.40 4.79 -1.87
N ILE A 150 1.64 3.83 -2.79
CA ILE A 150 2.80 3.85 -3.69
C ILE A 150 2.79 5.08 -4.63
N THR A 151 1.62 5.69 -4.82
CA THR A 151 1.51 6.91 -5.63
C THR A 151 1.79 8.18 -4.82
N PHE A 152 2.12 8.07 -3.53
CA PHE A 152 2.46 9.20 -2.67
C PHE A 152 3.96 9.46 -2.66
N ALA A 153 4.34 10.72 -2.45
CA ALA A 153 5.72 11.12 -2.31
C ALA A 153 6.36 10.41 -1.09
N GLY A 154 7.62 10.01 -1.24
CA GLY A 154 8.36 9.32 -0.18
C GLY A 154 7.94 7.87 0.09
N VAL A 155 6.99 7.31 -0.67
CA VAL A 155 6.58 5.90 -0.58
C VAL A 155 7.05 5.13 -1.79
N SER A 156 7.83 4.08 -1.60
CA SER A 156 8.35 3.21 -2.66
C SER A 156 7.96 1.75 -2.43
N GLN A 157 8.07 0.96 -3.48
CA GLN A 157 7.81 -0.47 -3.45
C GLN A 157 8.92 -1.21 -4.18
N THR A 158 9.37 -2.31 -3.61
CA THR A 158 10.39 -3.17 -4.24
C THR A 158 9.79 -4.13 -5.26
N ASN A 159 8.51 -4.47 -5.10
CA ASN A 159 7.84 -5.44 -5.97
C ASN A 159 6.34 -5.12 -6.10
N GLU A 160 5.87 -5.01 -7.33
CA GLU A 160 4.48 -4.65 -7.65
C GLU A 160 3.42 -5.68 -7.27
N MET A 161 3.81 -6.92 -6.96
CA MET A 161 2.89 -7.97 -6.51
C MET A 161 2.79 -8.06 -4.99
N SER A 162 3.62 -7.31 -4.25
CA SER A 162 3.65 -7.27 -2.79
C SER A 162 2.77 -6.17 -2.23
N SER A 163 2.24 -6.38 -1.03
CA SER A 163 1.61 -5.33 -0.22
C SER A 163 2.63 -4.56 0.65
N GLN A 164 3.90 -4.94 0.60
CA GLN A 164 4.97 -4.27 1.33
C GLN A 164 5.35 -2.95 0.65
N TYR A 165 5.52 -1.91 1.43
CA TYR A 165 5.95 -0.60 0.97
C TYR A 165 6.99 -0.01 1.93
N ASN A 166 7.88 0.81 1.39
CA ASN A 166 8.94 1.49 2.12
C ASN A 166 8.63 2.98 2.20
N VAL A 167 8.92 3.63 3.33
CA VAL A 167 8.60 5.03 3.53
C VAL A 167 9.83 5.81 3.97
N ARG A 168 10.21 6.83 3.18
CA ARG A 168 11.31 7.74 3.50
C ARG A 168 12.58 7.02 3.93
N GLY A 169 13.00 6.03 3.14
CA GLY A 169 14.21 5.24 3.37
C GLY A 169 14.12 4.18 4.46
N GLY A 170 13.00 4.06 5.16
CA GLY A 170 12.76 2.96 6.08
C GLY A 170 12.28 1.70 5.38
N SER A 171 12.50 0.54 6.00
CA SER A 171 12.05 -0.75 5.49
C SER A 171 10.54 -0.95 5.71
N PHE A 172 9.97 -1.96 5.05
CA PHE A 172 8.55 -2.28 5.21
C PHE A 172 8.19 -2.69 6.66
N ASP A 173 9.15 -3.24 7.42
CA ASP A 173 8.96 -3.62 8.82
C ASP A 173 8.86 -2.42 9.77
N GLU A 174 9.25 -1.23 9.30
CA GLU A 174 9.14 0.03 10.05
C GLU A 174 7.77 0.70 9.93
N ASN A 175 6.81 0.08 9.26
CA ASN A 175 5.47 0.61 9.05
C ASN A 175 4.46 -0.07 9.97
N ALA A 176 3.61 0.73 10.63
CA ALA A 176 2.48 0.22 11.42
C ALA A 176 1.20 0.24 10.60
N VAL A 177 0.40 -0.81 10.73
CA VAL A 177 -0.95 -0.89 10.16
C VAL A 177 -1.95 -1.11 11.27
N TYR A 178 -2.95 -0.24 11.35
CA TYR A 178 -4.05 -0.34 12.30
C TYR A 178 -5.37 -0.47 11.55
N VAL A 179 -6.24 -1.33 12.04
CA VAL A 179 -7.64 -1.45 11.58
C VAL A 179 -8.55 -1.23 12.77
N ASN A 180 -9.39 -0.19 12.71
CA ASN A 180 -10.26 0.23 13.82
C ASN A 180 -9.50 0.46 15.15
N GLY A 181 -8.24 0.93 15.08
CA GLY A 181 -7.37 1.18 16.23
C GLY A 181 -6.65 -0.05 16.79
N ILE A 182 -6.75 -1.21 16.13
CA ILE A 182 -6.07 -2.45 16.53
C ILE A 182 -4.91 -2.71 15.57
N GLU A 183 -3.71 -2.95 16.11
CA GLU A 183 -2.53 -3.27 15.30
C GLU A 183 -2.69 -4.62 14.62
N VAL A 184 -2.35 -4.69 13.34
CA VAL A 184 -2.41 -5.89 12.51
C VAL A 184 -1.01 -6.46 12.33
N HIS A 185 -0.86 -7.75 12.62
CA HIS A 185 0.39 -8.49 12.44
C HIS A 185 0.42 -9.23 11.09
N ARG A 186 1.61 -9.48 10.56
CA ARG A 186 1.85 -10.24 9.32
C ARG A 186 2.52 -11.57 9.62
N PRO A 187 2.38 -12.58 8.74
CA PRO A 187 3.19 -13.79 8.79
C PRO A 187 4.69 -13.47 8.77
N LEU A 188 5.48 -14.23 9.54
CA LEU A 188 6.89 -13.94 9.76
C LEU A 188 7.81 -14.54 8.70
N LEU A 189 7.51 -15.72 8.14
CA LEU A 189 8.33 -16.36 7.10
C LEU A 189 7.99 -15.87 5.70
N LEU A 190 6.86 -15.19 5.52
CA LEU A 190 6.39 -14.73 4.22
C LEU A 190 7.44 -13.86 3.52
N ARG A 191 7.86 -14.29 2.33
CA ARG A 191 8.75 -13.51 1.47
C ARG A 191 7.95 -12.54 0.61
N ALA A 192 8.53 -11.39 0.32
CA ALA A 192 7.93 -10.42 -0.59
C ALA A 192 7.70 -11.03 -1.98
N SER A 193 6.58 -10.72 -2.59
CA SER A 193 6.19 -10.93 -3.98
C SER A 193 5.49 -12.23 -4.38
N GLN A 194 6.21 -13.31 -4.57
CA GLN A 194 5.63 -14.52 -5.20
C GLN A 194 4.73 -15.29 -4.24
N GLN A 195 5.09 -15.32 -2.97
CA GLN A 195 4.35 -15.99 -1.89
C GLN A 195 3.29 -15.11 -1.23
N GLU A 196 3.33 -13.80 -1.47
CA GLU A 196 2.41 -12.84 -0.88
C GLU A 196 1.18 -12.67 -1.77
N GLY A 197 0.00 -12.92 -1.22
CA GLY A 197 -1.24 -12.90 -1.97
C GLY A 197 -2.13 -11.71 -1.68
N LEU A 198 -2.72 -11.70 -0.51
CA LEU A 198 -3.71 -10.71 -0.09
C LEU A 198 -3.20 -9.93 1.13
N SER A 199 -3.33 -8.61 1.09
CA SER A 199 -3.18 -7.77 2.28
C SER A 199 -4.29 -8.08 3.28
N PHE A 200 -4.02 -7.89 4.59
CA PHE A 200 -5.04 -8.04 5.64
C PHE A 200 -6.27 -7.18 5.36
N VAL A 201 -6.07 -5.95 4.90
CA VAL A 201 -7.16 -5.00 4.68
C VAL A 201 -8.00 -5.42 3.48
N ASN A 202 -9.29 -5.60 3.69
CA ASN A 202 -10.26 -5.80 2.61
C ASN A 202 -10.76 -4.44 2.11
N PRO A 203 -10.41 -4.02 0.87
CA PRO A 203 -10.80 -2.71 0.34
C PRO A 203 -12.32 -2.47 0.28
N ASP A 204 -13.13 -3.54 0.12
CA ASP A 204 -14.59 -3.43 0.04
C ASP A 204 -15.22 -3.05 1.39
N MET A 205 -14.49 -3.24 2.51
CA MET A 205 -14.94 -2.94 3.87
C MET A 205 -14.45 -1.56 4.38
N VAL A 206 -13.55 -0.88 3.65
CA VAL A 206 -12.90 0.35 4.11
C VAL A 206 -13.82 1.56 3.94
N GLU A 207 -13.93 2.38 5.00
CA GLU A 207 -14.56 3.69 5.00
C GLU A 207 -13.54 4.80 4.83
N ASN A 208 -12.48 4.77 5.68
CA ASN A 208 -11.49 5.83 5.71
C ASN A 208 -10.07 5.25 5.80
N ILE A 209 -9.14 5.90 5.13
CA ILE A 209 -7.71 5.60 5.12
C ILE A 209 -6.99 6.85 5.60
N GLN A 210 -6.22 6.73 6.68
CA GLN A 210 -5.33 7.78 7.17
C GLN A 210 -3.90 7.30 7.10
N PHE A 211 -3.01 8.10 6.51
CA PHE A 211 -1.62 7.77 6.33
C PHE A 211 -0.70 8.87 6.85
N SER A 212 0.38 8.50 7.55
CA SER A 212 1.45 9.40 7.94
C SER A 212 2.80 8.81 7.55
N ALA A 213 3.61 9.59 6.85
CA ALA A 213 4.99 9.24 6.49
C ALA A 213 6.01 9.65 7.57
N GLY A 214 5.57 9.91 8.82
CA GLY A 214 6.40 10.29 9.96
C GLY A 214 5.80 11.43 10.76
N GLY A 215 6.34 11.69 11.96
CA GLY A 215 5.83 12.75 12.84
C GLY A 215 4.52 12.42 13.55
N PHE A 216 4.02 11.17 13.49
CA PHE A 216 2.77 10.76 14.13
C PHE A 216 2.83 10.83 15.66
N ASP A 217 1.68 11.00 16.31
CA ASP A 217 1.54 11.22 17.74
C ASP A 217 1.87 9.98 18.60
N ALA A 218 1.81 10.12 19.94
CA ALA A 218 2.16 9.05 20.88
C ALA A 218 1.14 7.91 20.95
N GLY A 219 -0.05 8.05 20.38
CA GLY A 219 -1.06 7.00 20.28
C GLY A 219 -0.61 5.83 19.39
N PHE A 220 0.22 6.11 18.38
CA PHE A 220 0.80 5.10 17.51
C PHE A 220 2.22 4.74 17.95
N GLY A 221 2.58 3.45 17.96
CA GLY A 221 3.84 3.03 18.56
C GLY A 221 4.66 2.03 17.77
N ASP A 222 5.87 1.84 18.26
CA ASP A 222 6.79 0.75 17.96
C ASP A 222 7.19 0.58 16.49
N ARG A 223 7.07 1.64 15.70
CA ARG A 223 7.52 1.72 14.31
C ARG A 223 8.20 3.07 14.06
N ALA A 224 9.19 3.07 13.16
CA ALA A 224 10.07 4.20 12.94
C ALA A 224 9.76 4.98 11.65
N SER A 225 8.92 4.46 10.74
CA SER A 225 8.72 5.10 9.43
C SER A 225 7.33 5.64 9.19
N SER A 226 6.31 4.80 9.20
CA SER A 226 4.95 5.26 8.86
C SER A 226 3.85 4.60 9.69
N VAL A 227 2.68 5.22 9.63
CA VAL A 227 1.43 4.68 10.18
C VAL A 227 0.36 4.71 9.10
N LEU A 228 -0.30 3.58 8.93
CA LEU A 228 -1.50 3.41 8.14
C LEU A 228 -2.64 3.05 9.08
N ASN A 229 -3.58 3.96 9.27
CA ASN A 229 -4.75 3.77 10.13
C ASN A 229 -6.01 3.67 9.27
N ILE A 230 -6.73 2.57 9.41
CA ILE A 230 -7.88 2.22 8.59
C ILE A 230 -9.10 2.08 9.45
N THR A 231 -10.18 2.68 8.99
CA THR A 231 -11.50 2.54 9.61
C THR A 231 -12.41 1.77 8.66
N TYR A 232 -13.04 0.71 9.15
CA TYR A 232 -14.05 -0.04 8.42
C TYR A 232 -15.41 0.63 8.54
N LYS A 233 -16.16 0.60 7.46
CA LYS A 233 -17.50 1.20 7.38
C LYS A 233 -18.51 0.49 8.28
N LYS A 234 -19.59 1.20 8.61
CA LYS A 234 -20.76 0.64 9.26
C LYS A 234 -21.91 0.69 8.27
N THR A 235 -22.38 -0.47 7.84
CA THR A 235 -23.45 -0.58 6.88
C THR A 235 -24.80 -0.41 7.57
N LEU A 236 -25.62 0.54 7.13
CA LEU A 236 -26.97 0.80 7.65
C LEU A 236 -28.07 0.21 6.74
N ARG A 237 -27.70 -0.39 5.62
CA ARG A 237 -28.59 -0.96 4.60
C ARG A 237 -28.03 -2.30 4.13
N THR A 238 -28.84 -3.12 3.50
CA THR A 238 -28.34 -4.31 2.82
C THR A 238 -27.64 -3.89 1.54
N GLU A 239 -26.40 -4.29 1.39
CA GLU A 239 -25.58 -4.08 0.20
C GLU A 239 -24.71 -5.30 -0.07
N ALA A 240 -24.39 -5.56 -1.32
CA ALA A 240 -23.46 -6.61 -1.67
C ALA A 240 -22.65 -6.21 -2.91
N SER A 241 -21.47 -6.80 -3.05
CA SER A 241 -20.62 -6.64 -4.24
C SER A 241 -19.99 -7.96 -4.60
N ILE A 242 -19.98 -8.28 -5.88
CA ILE A 242 -19.27 -9.44 -6.43
C ILE A 242 -18.32 -8.91 -7.50
N ALA A 243 -17.04 -9.20 -7.35
CA ALA A 243 -16.04 -8.86 -8.36
C ALA A 243 -15.29 -10.12 -8.83
N ALA A 244 -14.99 -10.17 -10.12
CA ALA A 244 -14.20 -11.23 -10.72
C ALA A 244 -13.29 -10.67 -11.81
N GLY A 245 -12.08 -11.20 -11.93
CA GLY A 245 -11.08 -10.84 -12.93
C GLY A 245 -10.05 -11.95 -13.11
N PHE A 246 -9.05 -11.72 -13.98
CA PHE A 246 -8.03 -12.74 -14.26
C PHE A 246 -7.16 -13.08 -13.04
N SER A 247 -7.04 -12.17 -12.07
CA SER A 247 -6.22 -12.40 -10.88
C SER A 247 -7.00 -12.97 -9.70
N GLY A 248 -8.35 -13.05 -9.78
CA GLY A 248 -9.14 -13.57 -8.67
C GLY A 248 -10.59 -13.09 -8.65
N ALA A 249 -11.24 -13.32 -7.51
CA ALA A 249 -12.63 -12.96 -7.28
C ALA A 249 -12.83 -12.51 -5.83
N SER A 250 -13.82 -11.64 -5.60
CA SER A 250 -14.25 -11.25 -4.25
C SER A 250 -15.77 -11.19 -4.16
N VAL A 251 -16.25 -11.44 -2.96
CA VAL A 251 -17.66 -11.29 -2.58
C VAL A 251 -17.70 -10.49 -1.28
N TYR A 252 -18.47 -9.44 -1.27
CA TYR A 252 -18.76 -8.61 -0.11
C TYR A 252 -20.27 -8.58 0.14
N VAL A 253 -20.66 -8.71 1.38
CA VAL A 253 -22.05 -8.56 1.82
C VAL A 253 -22.07 -7.75 3.11
N GLY A 254 -22.89 -6.73 3.15
CA GLY A 254 -23.15 -5.91 4.31
C GLY A 254 -24.65 -5.80 4.57
N ALA A 255 -25.03 -5.80 5.84
CA ALA A 255 -26.41 -5.55 6.26
C ALA A 255 -26.43 -4.93 7.65
N GLY A 256 -27.34 -4.02 7.91
CA GLY A 256 -27.47 -3.43 9.22
C GLY A 256 -28.54 -2.39 9.35
N ASP A 257 -28.69 -1.97 10.59
CA ASP A 257 -29.56 -0.85 11.00
C ASP A 257 -28.83 0.01 12.07
N SER A 258 -29.56 0.87 12.75
CA SER A 258 -29.03 1.76 13.78
C SER A 258 -28.50 1.03 15.04
N THR A 259 -28.85 -0.25 15.23
CA THR A 259 -28.52 -1.05 16.42
C THR A 259 -27.50 -2.15 16.14
N PHE A 260 -27.54 -2.74 14.95
CA PHE A 260 -26.66 -3.81 14.53
C PHE A 260 -26.20 -3.62 13.08
N SER A 261 -24.92 -3.77 12.85
CA SER A 261 -24.32 -3.77 11.50
C SER A 261 -23.37 -4.94 11.38
N GLN A 262 -23.40 -5.61 10.24
CA GLN A 262 -22.51 -6.71 9.92
C GLN A 262 -22.00 -6.60 8.49
N MET A 263 -20.75 -6.99 8.29
CA MET A 263 -20.11 -7.06 6.99
C MET A 263 -19.29 -8.33 6.88
N HIS A 264 -19.32 -8.95 5.72
CA HIS A 264 -18.58 -10.17 5.41
C HIS A 264 -17.90 -10.00 4.06
N GLY A 265 -16.64 -10.34 4.00
CA GLY A 265 -15.85 -10.34 2.78
C GLY A 265 -15.15 -11.68 2.58
N LEU A 266 -15.26 -12.24 1.39
CA LEU A 266 -14.52 -13.43 0.95
C LEU A 266 -13.71 -13.03 -0.28
N ARG A 267 -12.39 -13.28 -0.26
CA ARG A 267 -11.52 -12.99 -1.38
C ARG A 267 -10.72 -14.24 -1.78
N TYR A 268 -10.56 -14.39 -3.08
CA TYR A 268 -9.67 -15.39 -3.68
C TYR A 268 -8.78 -14.69 -4.71
N LYS A 269 -7.47 -14.99 -4.70
CA LYS A 269 -6.50 -14.48 -5.65
C LYS A 269 -5.59 -15.59 -6.12
N SER A 270 -5.21 -15.54 -7.40
CA SER A 270 -4.13 -16.35 -7.97
C SER A 270 -3.24 -15.45 -8.83
N SER A 271 -1.95 -15.42 -8.51
CA SER A 271 -0.96 -14.64 -9.27
C SER A 271 -0.34 -15.45 -10.42
N GLN A 272 -0.84 -16.66 -10.73
CA GLN A 272 -0.26 -17.57 -11.72
C GLN A 272 -0.08 -16.90 -13.10
N TYR A 273 -1.09 -16.18 -13.57
CA TYR A 273 -1.03 -15.44 -14.83
C TYR A 273 0.07 -14.38 -14.85
N MET A 274 0.27 -13.68 -13.73
CA MET A 274 1.30 -12.65 -13.59
C MET A 274 2.70 -13.27 -13.53
N LEU A 275 2.87 -14.31 -12.69
CA LEU A 275 4.14 -15.02 -12.51
C LEU A 275 4.63 -15.70 -13.79
N GLY A 276 3.75 -16.10 -14.68
CA GLY A 276 4.09 -16.63 -16.01
C GLY A 276 4.85 -15.65 -16.93
N SER A 277 5.02 -14.37 -16.55
CA SER A 277 5.87 -13.40 -17.26
C SER A 277 7.32 -13.36 -16.77
N LEU A 278 7.62 -13.99 -15.64
CA LEU A 278 8.95 -13.98 -15.06
C LEU A 278 9.94 -14.76 -15.95
N GLN A 279 11.24 -14.48 -15.78
CA GLN A 279 12.30 -15.14 -16.54
C GLN A 279 12.43 -16.62 -16.17
N THR A 280 12.31 -16.97 -14.90
CA THR A 280 12.29 -18.37 -14.47
C THR A 280 11.00 -19.00 -14.93
N LYS A 281 11.12 -19.95 -15.86
CA LYS A 281 10.01 -20.73 -16.34
C LYS A 281 9.70 -21.87 -15.40
N GLY A 282 8.44 -22.27 -15.35
CA GLY A 282 7.98 -23.33 -14.47
C GLY A 282 6.49 -23.25 -14.19
N ASN A 283 6.02 -24.19 -13.40
CA ASN A 283 4.61 -24.27 -13.02
C ASN A 283 4.39 -23.58 -11.67
N TYR A 284 3.88 -22.35 -11.72
CA TYR A 284 3.49 -21.57 -10.56
C TYR A 284 2.05 -21.90 -10.15
N ARG A 285 1.83 -22.21 -8.89
CA ARG A 285 0.52 -22.55 -8.30
C ARG A 285 0.25 -21.73 -7.04
N PRO A 286 0.14 -20.40 -7.13
CA PRO A 286 -0.22 -19.55 -6.02
C PRO A 286 -1.73 -19.52 -5.84
N HIS A 287 -2.20 -19.81 -4.63
CA HIS A 287 -3.60 -19.75 -4.24
C HIS A 287 -3.72 -19.02 -2.91
N PHE A 288 -4.41 -17.92 -2.91
CA PHE A 288 -4.61 -17.07 -1.74
C PHE A 288 -6.11 -16.89 -1.51
N ALA A 289 -6.55 -17.15 -0.30
CA ALA A 289 -7.95 -16.97 0.08
C ALA A 289 -8.03 -16.39 1.48
N ASP A 290 -8.98 -15.48 1.69
CA ASP A 290 -9.32 -15.02 3.02
C ASP A 290 -10.82 -14.80 3.18
N TYR A 291 -11.25 -14.95 4.43
CA TYR A 291 -12.57 -14.56 4.89
C TYR A 291 -12.40 -13.55 6.02
N GLN A 292 -13.15 -12.45 5.93
CA GLN A 292 -13.14 -11.42 6.93
C GLN A 292 -14.56 -11.02 7.31
N THR A 293 -14.78 -10.74 8.60
CA THR A 293 -16.06 -10.24 9.10
C THR A 293 -15.84 -9.08 10.07
N PHE A 294 -16.71 -8.08 9.99
CA PHE A 294 -16.78 -7.01 10.95
C PHE A 294 -18.24 -6.79 11.35
N MET A 295 -18.51 -6.89 12.65
CA MET A 295 -19.85 -6.73 13.20
C MET A 295 -19.83 -5.67 14.30
N THR A 296 -20.89 -4.88 14.41
CA THR A 296 -21.03 -3.87 15.45
C THR A 296 -22.41 -3.96 16.07
N TRP A 297 -22.47 -3.87 17.40
CA TRP A 297 -23.72 -3.88 18.20
C TRP A 297 -23.78 -2.62 19.04
N LYS A 298 -24.89 -1.94 19.05
CA LYS A 298 -25.21 -0.90 20.02
C LYS A 298 -25.78 -1.57 21.27
N ILE A 299 -24.92 -1.81 22.27
CA ILE A 299 -25.31 -2.51 23.49
C ILE A 299 -26.01 -1.63 24.53
N ALA A 300 -25.78 -0.30 24.45
CA ALA A 300 -26.47 0.71 25.22
C ALA A 300 -26.54 2.02 24.44
N GLN A 301 -27.23 3.03 24.94
CA GLN A 301 -27.38 4.31 24.23
C GLN A 301 -26.02 4.92 23.83
N ASN A 302 -25.03 4.81 24.72
CA ASN A 302 -23.70 5.40 24.54
C ASN A 302 -22.59 4.34 24.38
N TRP A 303 -22.90 3.05 24.28
CA TRP A 303 -21.94 1.98 24.18
C TRP A 303 -22.17 1.11 22.96
N SER A 304 -21.10 0.82 22.26
CA SER A 304 -21.08 -0.13 21.15
C SER A 304 -20.02 -1.19 21.36
N MET A 305 -20.29 -2.41 20.92
CA MET A 305 -19.36 -3.51 20.86
C MET A 305 -19.11 -3.85 19.39
N SER A 306 -17.91 -4.29 19.07
CA SER A 306 -17.60 -4.77 17.71
C SER A 306 -16.74 -6.03 17.76
N LEU A 307 -16.90 -6.85 16.72
CA LEU A 307 -16.10 -8.04 16.45
C LEU A 307 -15.47 -7.88 15.07
N LEU A 308 -14.15 -7.92 15.00
CA LEU A 308 -13.38 -8.03 13.75
C LEU A 308 -12.73 -9.40 13.75
N ALA A 309 -12.96 -10.22 12.73
CA ALA A 309 -12.28 -11.51 12.59
C ALA A 309 -11.84 -11.74 11.15
N ASN A 310 -10.70 -12.40 11.00
CA ASN A 310 -10.11 -12.76 9.71
C ASN A 310 -9.49 -14.15 9.80
N TYR A 311 -9.67 -14.93 8.74
CA TYR A 311 -8.90 -16.15 8.49
C TYR A 311 -8.35 -16.08 7.08
N SER A 312 -7.05 -16.27 6.91
CA SER A 312 -6.40 -16.28 5.62
C SER A 312 -5.52 -17.52 5.42
N MET A 313 -5.46 -17.97 4.17
CA MET A 313 -4.63 -19.07 3.72
C MET A 313 -3.88 -18.66 2.46
N ASN A 314 -2.57 -18.66 2.55
CA ASN A 314 -1.66 -18.44 1.41
C ASN A 314 -0.95 -19.76 1.12
N SER A 315 -1.26 -20.38 -0.02
CA SER A 315 -0.60 -21.58 -0.52
C SER A 315 0.19 -21.23 -1.78
N TYR A 316 1.47 -21.49 -1.76
CA TYR A 316 2.35 -21.27 -2.90
C TYR A 316 3.02 -22.58 -3.29
N GLY A 317 2.86 -22.98 -4.55
CA GLY A 317 3.57 -24.10 -5.14
C GLY A 317 4.36 -23.63 -6.36
N PHE A 318 5.58 -24.09 -6.50
CA PHE A 318 6.43 -23.78 -7.63
C PHE A 318 7.25 -24.99 -8.03
N THR A 319 7.19 -25.35 -9.31
CA THR A 319 8.05 -26.36 -9.92
C THR A 319 8.81 -25.63 -11.04
N PRO A 320 10.05 -25.19 -10.78
CA PRO A 320 10.88 -24.52 -11.77
C PRO A 320 11.27 -25.48 -12.90
N ASP A 321 11.44 -24.95 -14.10
CA ASP A 321 11.86 -25.68 -15.29
C ASP A 321 13.21 -25.12 -15.78
N SER A 322 13.24 -23.88 -16.21
CA SER A 322 14.45 -23.24 -16.72
C SER A 322 14.45 -21.74 -16.54
N MET A 323 15.64 -21.16 -16.61
CA MET A 323 15.84 -19.71 -16.67
C MET A 323 16.92 -19.41 -17.71
N SER A 324 16.70 -18.40 -18.55
CA SER A 324 17.73 -17.85 -19.43
C SER A 324 17.75 -16.33 -19.33
N SER A 325 18.94 -15.77 -19.15
CA SER A 325 19.14 -14.33 -19.00
C SER A 325 20.40 -13.89 -19.72
N SER A 326 20.28 -12.92 -20.63
CA SER A 326 21.40 -12.25 -21.27
C SER A 326 21.63 -10.90 -20.62
N PHE A 327 22.85 -10.58 -20.25
CA PHE A 327 23.24 -9.38 -19.52
C PHE A 327 24.67 -8.95 -19.84
N GLY A 328 25.06 -7.75 -19.41
CA GLY A 328 26.39 -7.19 -19.64
C GLY A 328 26.35 -5.94 -20.50
N THR A 329 27.50 -5.60 -21.08
CA THR A 329 27.68 -4.46 -21.99
C THR A 329 27.84 -4.92 -23.43
N MET A 330 27.89 -3.98 -24.39
CA MET A 330 28.17 -4.32 -25.79
C MET A 330 29.55 -4.97 -26.00
N GLU A 331 30.51 -4.71 -25.10
CA GLU A 331 31.85 -5.30 -25.17
C GLU A 331 31.94 -6.64 -24.44
N VAL A 332 31.13 -6.83 -23.40
CA VAL A 332 31.16 -8.02 -22.55
C VAL A 332 29.73 -8.48 -22.30
N ALA A 333 29.18 -9.20 -23.25
CA ALA A 333 27.84 -9.81 -23.10
C ALA A 333 27.95 -11.26 -22.60
N ARG A 334 27.09 -11.62 -21.66
CA ARG A 334 27.02 -12.94 -21.03
C ARG A 334 25.62 -13.50 -21.16
N ASN A 335 25.55 -14.82 -21.26
CA ASN A 335 24.32 -15.58 -21.22
C ASN A 335 24.39 -16.60 -20.07
N LEU A 336 23.42 -16.55 -19.17
CA LEU A 336 23.23 -17.52 -18.11
C LEU A 336 22.03 -18.38 -18.42
N SER A 337 22.22 -19.67 -18.53
CA SER A 337 21.14 -20.65 -18.62
C SER A 337 21.18 -21.53 -17.37
N ILE A 338 20.01 -21.75 -16.77
CA ILE A 338 19.84 -22.63 -15.60
C ILE A 338 18.70 -23.59 -15.91
N TRP A 339 18.90 -24.85 -15.67
CA TRP A 339 17.89 -25.90 -15.70
C TRP A 339 17.62 -26.33 -14.26
N TYR A 340 16.36 -26.54 -13.95
CA TYR A 340 15.93 -26.82 -12.59
C TYR A 340 15.23 -28.19 -12.53
N GLU A 341 15.41 -28.84 -11.37
CA GLU A 341 14.65 -29.98 -10.92
C GLU A 341 14.16 -29.76 -9.49
N GLY A 342 13.00 -30.34 -9.15
CA GLY A 342 12.45 -30.25 -7.80
C GLY A 342 11.26 -29.31 -7.68
N GLN A 343 10.95 -28.91 -6.46
CA GLN A 343 9.76 -28.10 -6.19
C GLN A 343 9.86 -27.33 -4.88
N GLU A 344 9.05 -26.27 -4.80
CA GLU A 344 8.78 -25.50 -3.60
C GLU A 344 7.29 -25.60 -3.26
N GLN A 345 6.96 -25.77 -1.97
CA GLN A 345 5.59 -25.80 -1.45
C GLN A 345 5.56 -25.07 -0.11
N ASP A 346 4.82 -23.98 -0.06
CA ASP A 346 4.66 -23.18 1.12
C ASP A 346 3.19 -23.05 1.50
N LEU A 347 2.93 -22.99 2.80
CA LEU A 347 1.60 -22.80 3.35
C LEU A 347 1.66 -21.88 4.56
N PHE A 348 0.94 -20.77 4.48
CA PHE A 348 0.81 -19.80 5.55
C PHE A 348 -0.67 -19.65 5.90
N GLN A 349 -1.02 -20.03 7.13
CA GLN A 349 -2.39 -19.94 7.64
C GLN A 349 -2.42 -18.97 8.80
N THR A 350 -3.28 -17.95 8.72
CA THR A 350 -3.40 -16.91 9.73
C THR A 350 -4.84 -16.81 10.22
N ALA A 351 -4.99 -16.70 11.53
CA ALA A 351 -6.28 -16.39 12.16
C ALA A 351 -6.11 -15.13 13.02
N PHE A 352 -7.05 -14.22 12.94
CA PHE A 352 -7.12 -13.02 13.75
C PHE A 352 -8.55 -12.82 14.24
N ALA A 353 -8.70 -12.40 15.50
CA ALA A 353 -9.98 -11.99 16.04
C ALA A 353 -9.78 -10.88 17.07
N ALA A 354 -10.67 -9.89 17.07
CA ALA A 354 -10.65 -8.81 18.01
C ALA A 354 -12.07 -8.42 18.44
N ILE A 355 -12.28 -8.29 19.73
CA ILE A 355 -13.51 -7.78 20.34
C ILE A 355 -13.20 -6.42 20.93
N SER A 356 -13.99 -5.41 20.55
CA SER A 356 -13.84 -4.05 21.03
C SER A 356 -15.13 -3.58 21.67
N ALA A 357 -15.01 -2.85 22.78
CA ALA A 357 -16.11 -2.14 23.40
C ALA A 357 -15.73 -0.66 23.50
N ARG A 358 -16.53 0.23 22.95
CA ARG A 358 -16.29 1.67 22.95
C ARG A 358 -17.54 2.42 23.40
N GLY A 359 -17.36 3.44 24.24
CA GLY A 359 -18.51 4.18 24.73
C GLY A 359 -18.16 5.51 25.37
N LYS A 360 -19.16 6.38 25.41
CA LYS A 360 -19.10 7.66 26.12
C LYS A 360 -19.68 7.48 27.52
N VAL A 361 -18.81 7.59 28.54
CA VAL A 361 -19.22 7.58 29.95
C VAL A 361 -19.87 8.91 30.34
N THR A 362 -19.34 10.01 29.80
CA THR A 362 -19.92 11.34 29.84
C THR A 362 -19.80 11.93 28.41
N PRO A 363 -20.47 13.05 28.10
CA PRO A 363 -20.28 13.73 26.81
C PRO A 363 -18.82 14.08 26.52
N GLN A 364 -17.99 14.24 27.57
CA GLN A 364 -16.58 14.60 27.43
C GLN A 364 -15.62 13.42 27.50
N ILE A 365 -16.03 12.26 28.06
CA ILE A 365 -15.14 11.13 28.31
C ILE A 365 -15.59 9.93 27.47
N GLU A 366 -14.71 9.50 26.58
CA GLU A 366 -14.85 8.26 25.79
C GLU A 366 -13.84 7.22 26.28
N LEU A 367 -14.28 5.97 26.44
CA LEU A 367 -13.44 4.84 26.81
C LEU A 367 -13.54 3.73 25.76
N GLY A 368 -12.43 3.03 25.57
CA GLY A 368 -12.31 1.87 24.68
C GLY A 368 -11.59 0.72 25.39
N PHE A 369 -12.04 -0.49 25.13
CA PHE A 369 -11.42 -1.74 25.56
C PHE A 369 -11.35 -2.68 24.37
N ASP A 370 -10.18 -3.22 24.09
CA ASP A 370 -9.94 -4.11 22.97
C ASP A 370 -9.23 -5.38 23.47
N LEU A 371 -9.75 -6.55 23.10
CA LEU A 371 -9.12 -7.84 23.29
C LEU A 371 -8.89 -8.43 21.90
N SER A 372 -7.65 -8.69 21.53
CA SER A 372 -7.32 -9.26 20.23
C SER A 372 -6.41 -10.47 20.34
N GLY A 373 -6.55 -11.39 19.38
CA GLY A 373 -5.70 -12.55 19.21
C GLY A 373 -5.29 -12.71 17.76
N PHE A 374 -4.02 -12.99 17.56
CA PHE A 374 -3.42 -13.33 16.26
C PHE A 374 -2.73 -14.67 16.39
N TYR A 375 -2.90 -15.54 15.41
CA TYR A 375 -2.19 -16.82 15.30
C TYR A 375 -1.78 -17.06 13.86
N THR A 376 -0.54 -17.49 13.65
CA THR A 376 -0.06 -17.94 12.35
C THR A 376 0.63 -19.30 12.46
N ASN A 377 0.38 -20.15 11.47
CA ASN A 377 1.07 -21.41 11.25
C ASN A 377 1.69 -21.39 9.87
N GLU A 378 3.00 -21.37 9.81
CA GLU A 378 3.78 -21.12 8.62
C GLU A 378 4.68 -22.32 8.32
N ARG A 379 4.64 -22.79 7.08
CA ARG A 379 5.46 -23.89 6.58
C ARG A 379 6.07 -23.48 5.24
N GLU A 380 7.37 -23.60 5.16
CA GLU A 380 8.16 -23.39 3.96
C GLU A 380 8.95 -24.67 3.68
N THR A 381 8.74 -25.25 2.50
CA THR A 381 9.42 -26.50 2.10
C THR A 381 9.86 -26.41 0.65
N TYR A 382 11.14 -26.61 0.40
CA TYR A 382 11.65 -26.75 -0.96
C TYR A 382 12.80 -27.75 -1.04
N ASP A 383 12.87 -28.37 -2.20
CA ASP A 383 13.99 -29.17 -2.70
C ASP A 383 14.17 -28.76 -4.18
N ILE A 384 15.20 -27.99 -4.47
CA ILE A 384 15.45 -27.46 -5.79
C ILE A 384 16.92 -27.68 -6.14
N THR A 385 17.15 -28.39 -7.27
CA THR A 385 18.46 -28.49 -7.90
C THR A 385 18.48 -27.56 -9.10
N GLY A 386 19.53 -26.78 -9.25
CA GLY A 386 19.78 -25.93 -10.41
C GLY A 386 21.14 -26.24 -11.02
N GLU A 387 21.13 -26.54 -12.30
CA GLU A 387 22.35 -26.71 -13.11
C GLU A 387 22.52 -25.49 -14.00
N TYR A 388 23.65 -24.80 -13.91
CA TYR A 388 23.86 -23.59 -14.68
C TYR A 388 25.07 -23.65 -15.62
N VAL A 389 24.92 -22.94 -16.74
CA VAL A 389 26.01 -22.65 -17.69
C VAL A 389 26.05 -21.14 -17.91
N LEU A 390 27.20 -20.54 -17.58
CA LEU A 390 27.53 -19.16 -17.93
C LEU A 390 28.39 -19.19 -19.20
N SER A 391 27.95 -18.51 -20.26
CA SER A 391 28.65 -18.47 -21.54
C SER A 391 28.80 -17.04 -22.06
N GLU A 392 29.64 -16.86 -23.09
CA GLU A 392 29.63 -15.63 -23.86
C GLU A 392 28.36 -15.56 -24.69
N ALA A 393 27.72 -14.37 -24.71
CA ALA A 393 26.59 -14.15 -25.59
C ALA A 393 27.11 -13.94 -27.02
N PRO A 394 26.54 -14.60 -28.06
CA PRO A 394 27.00 -14.40 -29.45
C PRO A 394 26.70 -12.95 -29.86
N MET A 395 27.72 -12.23 -30.28
CA MET A 395 27.62 -10.89 -30.87
C MET A 395 27.28 -11.00 -32.35
N ASP A 396 26.09 -11.34 -32.69
CA ASP A 396 25.63 -11.23 -34.09
C ASP A 396 25.00 -9.84 -34.29
N ALA A 397 25.80 -8.90 -34.81
CA ALA A 397 25.43 -7.51 -35.05
C ALA A 397 24.39 -7.35 -36.18
N THR A 398 24.02 -8.40 -36.88
CA THR A 398 23.14 -8.35 -38.05
C THR A 398 21.73 -8.82 -37.85
N ASN A 399 21.41 -9.51 -36.71
CA ASN A 399 20.03 -9.98 -36.46
C ASN A 399 19.43 -9.41 -35.16
N LYS A 400 18.83 -8.24 -35.27
CA LYS A 400 17.99 -7.62 -34.24
C LYS A 400 16.71 -8.38 -33.88
N SER A 401 16.46 -9.55 -34.41
CA SER A 401 15.17 -10.25 -34.32
C SER A 401 15.18 -11.60 -33.60
N THR A 402 16.29 -12.10 -33.10
CA THR A 402 16.33 -13.42 -32.46
C THR A 402 16.74 -13.41 -30.99
N ILE A 403 16.20 -12.50 -30.20
CA ILE A 403 15.98 -12.77 -28.78
C ILE A 403 14.54 -13.32 -28.69
N ASN A 404 14.28 -14.40 -29.35
CA ASN A 404 13.03 -15.14 -29.22
C ASN A 404 13.22 -16.31 -28.26
N HIS A 405 12.33 -16.33 -27.29
CA HIS A 405 12.08 -17.39 -26.36
C HIS A 405 12.08 -18.79 -27.00
N GLY A 406 13.00 -19.66 -26.56
CA GLY A 406 12.75 -21.09 -26.54
C GLY A 406 12.69 -21.81 -27.87
N GLU A 407 13.46 -21.43 -28.89
CA GLU A 407 13.65 -22.28 -30.09
C GLU A 407 15.05 -22.90 -30.09
N ASP A 408 15.08 -24.19 -30.41
CA ASP A 408 16.25 -25.06 -30.50
C ASP A 408 17.43 -24.37 -31.17
N ILE A 409 18.55 -24.27 -30.46
CA ILE A 409 19.85 -23.89 -30.99
C ILE A 409 20.39 -25.12 -31.76
N SER A 410 19.88 -25.35 -32.98
CA SER A 410 20.38 -26.35 -33.87
C SER A 410 21.40 -25.79 -34.90
N GLY A 411 22.18 -24.79 -34.49
CA GLY A 411 23.36 -24.31 -35.25
C GLY A 411 24.63 -24.63 -34.49
N GLU A 412 25.66 -25.17 -35.17
CA GLU A 412 27.02 -25.38 -34.62
C GLU A 412 27.67 -24.05 -34.20
N HIS A 413 27.17 -23.42 -33.13
CA HIS A 413 27.89 -22.36 -32.43
C HIS A 413 28.62 -22.98 -31.25
N THR A 414 29.93 -22.95 -31.30
CA THR A 414 30.79 -23.35 -30.19
C THR A 414 30.48 -22.43 -28.99
N ILE A 415 29.69 -22.92 -28.06
CA ILE A 415 29.39 -22.19 -26.82
C ILE A 415 30.64 -22.21 -25.94
N THR A 416 31.30 -21.08 -25.80
CA THR A 416 32.41 -20.96 -24.84
C THR A 416 31.85 -20.85 -23.43
N ALA A 417 31.85 -21.95 -22.71
CA ALA A 417 31.44 -21.98 -21.31
C ALA A 417 32.48 -21.23 -20.45
N LEU A 418 32.07 -20.20 -19.76
CA LEU A 418 32.90 -19.42 -18.83
C LEU A 418 32.80 -19.94 -17.41
N GLY A 419 31.70 -20.59 -17.08
CA GLY A 419 31.43 -21.20 -15.80
C GLY A 419 30.32 -22.22 -15.90
N VAL A 420 30.41 -23.30 -15.18
CA VAL A 420 29.38 -24.31 -15.01
C VAL A 420 29.28 -24.67 -13.54
N GLY A 421 28.12 -25.07 -13.09
CA GLY A 421 27.97 -25.53 -11.71
C GLY A 421 26.56 -26.06 -11.47
N THR A 422 26.45 -26.75 -10.36
CA THR A 422 25.20 -27.28 -9.81
C THR A 422 25.06 -26.81 -8.37
N TYR A 423 23.87 -26.50 -8.00
CA TYR A 423 23.52 -26.29 -6.61
C TYR A 423 22.24 -27.06 -6.25
N HIS A 424 22.15 -27.49 -5.02
CA HIS A 424 20.97 -28.10 -4.46
C HIS A 424 20.60 -27.40 -3.16
N GLU A 425 19.38 -26.88 -3.13
CA GLU A 425 18.81 -26.17 -1.99
C GLU A 425 17.71 -26.98 -1.35
N HIS A 426 17.74 -27.04 -0.04
CA HIS A 426 16.76 -27.75 0.78
C HIS A 426 16.31 -26.88 1.94
N ALA A 427 14.99 -26.90 2.21
CA ALA A 427 14.44 -26.33 3.44
C ALA A 427 13.24 -27.13 3.95
N ARG A 428 13.11 -27.17 5.26
CA ARG A 428 11.99 -27.67 6.04
C ARG A 428 11.78 -26.77 7.25
N ASN A 429 11.18 -25.62 6.97
CA ASN A 429 10.97 -24.58 7.98
C ASN A 429 9.53 -24.61 8.45
N THR A 430 9.32 -24.50 9.74
CA THR A 430 7.99 -24.34 10.35
C THR A 430 8.05 -23.30 11.44
N LEU A 431 7.08 -22.39 11.45
CA LEU A 431 6.93 -21.36 12.46
C LEU A 431 5.48 -21.28 12.92
N GLN A 432 5.30 -21.26 14.23
CA GLN A 432 4.00 -20.99 14.85
C GLN A 432 4.17 -19.76 15.74
N ALA A 433 3.32 -18.75 15.55
CA ALA A 433 3.33 -17.56 16.36
C ALA A 433 1.92 -17.22 16.82
N GLY A 434 1.77 -16.99 18.11
CA GLY A 434 0.55 -16.52 18.75
C GLY A 434 0.81 -15.20 19.47
N VAL A 435 -0.12 -14.26 19.32
CA VAL A 435 -0.08 -12.96 19.99
C VAL A 435 -1.45 -12.68 20.56
N ILE A 436 -1.54 -12.44 21.87
CA ILE A 436 -2.76 -12.03 22.55
C ILE A 436 -2.54 -10.64 23.14
N SER A 437 -3.43 -9.71 22.83
CA SER A 437 -3.31 -8.33 23.28
C SER A 437 -4.58 -7.87 23.99
N LEU A 438 -4.40 -7.22 25.15
CA LEU A 438 -5.45 -6.49 25.88
C LEU A 438 -5.07 -5.01 25.86
N GLN A 439 -5.97 -4.16 25.40
CA GLN A 439 -5.76 -2.71 25.29
C GLN A 439 -6.93 -1.95 25.92
N HIS A 440 -6.59 -0.93 26.68
CA HIS A 440 -7.53 0.11 27.13
C HIS A 440 -7.12 1.43 26.50
N THR A 441 -8.09 2.20 26.00
CA THR A 441 -7.91 3.55 25.49
C THR A 441 -8.93 4.49 26.11
N GLY A 442 -8.58 5.75 26.25
CA GLY A 442 -9.51 6.77 26.70
C GLY A 442 -9.22 8.12 26.07
N ALA A 443 -10.25 8.94 25.97
CA ALA A 443 -10.15 10.33 25.54
C ALA A 443 -11.04 11.21 26.43
N TRP A 444 -10.50 12.35 26.85
CA TRP A 444 -11.21 13.39 27.58
C TRP A 444 -11.11 14.70 26.83
N THR A 445 -12.25 15.18 26.37
CA THR A 445 -12.37 16.46 25.66
C THR A 445 -12.98 17.49 26.60
N TYR A 446 -12.23 18.56 26.89
CA TYR A 446 -12.67 19.64 27.73
C TYR A 446 -12.22 20.98 27.15
N HIS A 447 -13.18 21.78 26.70
CA HIS A 447 -12.94 23.03 25.95
C HIS A 447 -11.93 22.83 24.79
N ALA A 448 -10.80 23.54 24.91
CA ALA A 448 -9.73 23.50 23.91
C ALA A 448 -8.78 22.28 24.03
N ASN A 449 -8.93 21.46 25.08
CA ASN A 449 -8.06 20.31 25.33
C ASN A 449 -8.73 19.01 24.93
N LYS A 450 -7.94 18.15 24.27
CA LYS A 450 -8.26 16.74 24.07
C LYS A 450 -7.11 15.89 24.61
N LEU A 451 -7.29 15.33 25.80
CA LEU A 451 -6.35 14.40 26.40
C LEU A 451 -6.73 12.99 25.99
N SER A 452 -5.79 12.23 25.42
CA SER A 452 -5.95 10.82 25.11
C SER A 452 -4.88 9.98 25.80
N TRP A 453 -5.24 8.77 26.22
CA TRP A 453 -4.34 7.83 26.88
C TRP A 453 -4.64 6.41 26.44
N GLY A 454 -3.68 5.52 26.61
CA GLY A 454 -3.87 4.10 26.42
C GLY A 454 -2.84 3.29 27.17
N VAL A 455 -3.25 2.06 27.50
CA VAL A 455 -2.39 1.02 28.08
C VAL A 455 -2.68 -0.27 27.35
N SER A 456 -1.64 -0.98 26.96
CA SER A 456 -1.78 -2.33 26.35
C SER A 456 -0.78 -3.30 26.92
N VAL A 457 -1.21 -4.56 27.03
CA VAL A 457 -0.39 -5.70 27.42
C VAL A 457 -0.54 -6.76 26.34
N GLN A 458 0.57 -7.22 25.81
CA GLN A 458 0.64 -8.17 24.71
C GLN A 458 1.52 -9.36 25.12
N ALA A 459 0.98 -10.57 25.05
CA ALA A 459 1.71 -11.81 25.26
C ALA A 459 2.06 -12.43 23.90
N GLU A 460 3.34 -12.79 23.71
CA GLU A 460 3.89 -13.38 22.50
C GLU A 460 4.36 -14.81 22.77
N LEU A 461 3.94 -15.76 21.95
CA LEU A 461 4.28 -17.17 21.99
C LEU A 461 4.73 -17.60 20.61
N ILE A 462 6.03 -17.81 20.41
CA ILE A 462 6.60 -18.17 19.10
C ILE A 462 7.41 -19.45 19.25
N SER A 463 7.21 -20.38 18.32
CA SER A 463 7.98 -21.61 18.17
C SER A 463 8.44 -21.69 16.72
N ASP A 464 9.74 -21.75 16.51
CA ASP A 464 10.38 -21.73 15.20
C ASP A 464 11.33 -22.92 15.06
N HIS A 465 11.18 -23.67 13.97
CA HIS A 465 12.04 -24.75 13.58
C HIS A 465 12.58 -24.48 12.19
N ILE A 466 13.89 -24.32 12.06
CA ILE A 466 14.57 -24.09 10.80
C ILE A 466 15.53 -25.23 10.51
N SER A 467 15.45 -25.75 9.29
CA SER A 467 16.35 -26.75 8.75
C SER A 467 16.58 -26.44 7.28
N GLU A 468 17.67 -25.76 7.01
CA GLU A 468 18.07 -25.36 5.65
C GLU A 468 19.49 -25.78 5.36
N TRP A 469 19.76 -26.20 4.12
CA TRP A 469 21.10 -26.40 3.65
C TRP A 469 21.21 -26.20 2.14
N GLN A 470 22.43 -25.91 1.67
CA GLN A 470 22.75 -25.78 0.26
C GLN A 470 24.07 -26.48 -0.03
N TYR A 471 24.05 -27.35 -1.02
CA TYR A 471 25.25 -27.89 -1.65
C TYR A 471 25.55 -27.14 -2.93
N ARG A 472 26.85 -26.99 -3.23
CA ARG A 472 27.32 -26.43 -4.50
C ARG A 472 28.46 -27.28 -5.04
N ASP A 473 28.43 -27.52 -6.36
CA ASP A 473 29.49 -28.18 -7.09
C ASP A 473 29.67 -27.49 -8.44
N SER A 474 30.89 -27.33 -8.87
CA SER A 474 31.26 -26.75 -10.18
C SER A 474 32.12 -27.67 -11.02
N ALA A 475 32.24 -28.95 -10.64
CA ALA A 475 33.14 -29.92 -11.28
C ALA A 475 34.60 -29.40 -11.37
N GLY A 476 35.02 -28.61 -10.36
CA GLY A 476 36.38 -28.06 -10.32
C GLY A 476 36.55 -26.74 -11.09
N TYR A 477 35.53 -26.21 -11.73
CA TYR A 477 35.62 -24.97 -12.51
C TYR A 477 35.72 -23.71 -11.67
N SER A 478 34.74 -23.45 -10.82
CA SER A 478 34.67 -22.20 -10.04
C SER A 478 34.65 -22.44 -8.53
N GLN A 479 34.61 -23.68 -8.09
CA GLN A 479 34.61 -24.07 -6.67
C GLN A 479 35.56 -25.25 -6.46
N PRO A 480 36.15 -25.40 -5.24
CA PRO A 480 37.01 -26.56 -4.92
C PRO A 480 36.24 -27.85 -5.14
N ASN A 481 36.76 -28.71 -6.02
CA ASN A 481 36.23 -30.04 -6.21
C ASN A 481 36.93 -31.00 -5.21
N LYS A 482 36.16 -31.74 -4.43
CA LYS A 482 36.63 -32.85 -3.64
C LYS A 482 36.13 -34.12 -4.30
N GLU A 483 37.05 -34.99 -4.76
CA GLU A 483 36.71 -36.29 -5.30
C GLU A 483 35.80 -37.03 -4.32
N ASN A 484 34.63 -37.47 -4.78
CA ASN A 484 33.61 -38.21 -4.04
C ASN A 484 32.93 -37.50 -2.88
N ALA A 485 32.91 -36.15 -2.80
CA ALA A 485 32.18 -35.42 -1.78
C ALA A 485 31.45 -34.18 -2.38
N MET A 486 30.22 -34.03 -2.06
CA MET A 486 29.49 -32.75 -2.31
C MET A 486 29.95 -31.71 -1.29
N ASN A 487 30.18 -30.48 -1.75
CA ASN A 487 30.57 -29.40 -0.85
C ASN A 487 29.34 -28.75 -0.21
N LEU A 488 29.26 -28.88 1.11
CA LEU A 488 28.29 -28.11 1.89
C LEU A 488 28.70 -26.64 1.86
N TYR A 489 27.90 -25.85 1.18
CA TYR A 489 28.13 -24.40 1.09
C TYR A 489 27.53 -23.64 2.28
N TYR A 490 26.39 -24.13 2.76
CA TYR A 490 25.63 -23.49 3.81
C TYR A 490 24.73 -24.51 4.52
N ALA A 491 24.65 -24.43 5.84
CA ALA A 491 23.68 -25.14 6.64
C ALA A 491 23.21 -24.26 7.79
N LEU A 492 21.91 -24.18 7.98
CA LEU A 492 21.28 -23.43 9.07
C LEU A 492 20.28 -24.34 9.76
N GLN A 493 20.47 -24.56 11.05
CA GLN A 493 19.59 -25.40 11.86
C GLN A 493 19.24 -24.68 13.17
N GLY A 494 18.03 -24.80 13.63
CA GLY A 494 17.62 -24.25 14.91
C GLY A 494 16.21 -24.64 15.31
N GLU A 495 16.03 -24.81 16.60
CA GLU A 495 14.73 -24.86 17.25
C GLU A 495 14.72 -23.81 18.35
N THR A 496 13.87 -22.80 18.22
CA THR A 496 13.79 -21.70 19.17
C THR A 496 12.36 -21.49 19.65
N LYS A 497 12.25 -21.06 20.91
CA LYS A 497 10.98 -20.73 21.55
C LYS A 497 11.09 -19.36 22.21
N LEU A 498 10.21 -18.45 21.85
CA LEU A 498 10.10 -17.14 22.48
C LEU A 498 8.76 -17.07 23.24
N GLN A 499 8.86 -16.79 24.54
CA GLN A 499 7.71 -16.44 25.37
C GLN A 499 8.00 -15.10 26.03
N SER A 500 7.22 -14.08 25.67
CA SER A 500 7.48 -12.72 26.12
C SER A 500 6.20 -11.93 26.33
N VAL A 501 6.33 -10.84 27.07
CA VAL A 501 5.25 -9.87 27.31
C VAL A 501 5.76 -8.48 26.95
N ARG A 502 4.96 -7.76 26.15
CA ARG A 502 5.14 -6.34 25.88
C ARG A 502 4.10 -5.55 26.66
N THR A 503 4.54 -4.52 27.33
CA THR A 503 3.65 -3.57 28.02
C THR A 503 3.89 -2.19 27.43
N GLN A 504 2.81 -1.52 27.06
CA GLN A 504 2.88 -0.21 26.44
C GLN A 504 1.89 0.72 27.13
N ALA A 505 2.24 2.00 27.25
CA ALA A 505 1.35 3.03 27.73
C ALA A 505 1.63 4.34 26.99
N TYR A 506 0.62 5.14 26.77
CA TYR A 506 0.81 6.48 26.23
C TYR A 506 -0.16 7.49 26.85
N ILE A 507 0.26 8.74 26.84
CA ILE A 507 -0.56 9.90 27.11
C ILE A 507 -0.25 10.96 26.04
N ASN A 508 -1.29 11.57 25.49
CA ASN A 508 -1.16 12.60 24.46
C ASN A 508 -2.20 13.68 24.69
N ASN A 509 -1.80 14.94 24.69
CA ASN A 509 -2.69 16.08 24.81
C ASN A 509 -2.64 16.92 23.53
N ALA A 510 -3.80 17.20 22.95
CA ALA A 510 -3.99 18.13 21.87
C ALA A 510 -4.68 19.38 22.43
N TYR A 511 -4.00 20.52 22.36
CA TYR A 511 -4.52 21.83 22.79
C TYR A 511 -4.78 22.71 21.58
N THR A 512 -6.01 23.17 21.40
CA THR A 512 -6.40 24.08 20.32
C THR A 512 -6.42 25.50 20.83
N TRP A 513 -5.53 26.34 20.33
CA TRP A 513 -5.44 27.76 20.67
C TRP A 513 -5.89 28.61 19.49
N ASN A 514 -7.02 29.28 19.64
CA ASN A 514 -7.55 30.23 18.67
C ASN A 514 -7.12 31.63 19.06
N THR A 515 -6.35 32.30 18.21
CA THR A 515 -6.00 33.72 18.31
C THR A 515 -6.73 34.47 17.20
N GLU A 516 -6.74 35.82 17.25
CA GLU A 516 -7.33 36.66 16.20
C GLU A 516 -6.79 36.33 14.81
N ASN A 517 -5.49 35.95 14.71
CA ASN A 517 -4.79 35.77 13.45
C ASN A 517 -4.42 34.29 13.12
N ASN A 518 -4.59 33.36 14.08
CA ASN A 518 -4.17 31.98 13.85
C ASN A 518 -5.00 31.00 14.69
N ARG A 519 -5.29 29.85 14.10
CA ARG A 519 -5.67 28.63 14.82
C ARG A 519 -4.43 27.77 14.97
N ILE A 520 -4.02 27.50 16.19
CA ILE A 520 -2.84 26.70 16.53
C ILE A 520 -3.31 25.44 17.25
N ILE A 521 -2.88 24.27 16.78
CA ILE A 521 -3.09 22.99 17.46
C ILE A 521 -1.72 22.48 17.91
N LEU A 522 -1.52 22.37 19.22
CA LEU A 522 -0.33 21.83 19.84
C LEU A 522 -0.62 20.41 20.32
N ASN A 523 0.07 19.41 19.77
CA ASN A 523 0.06 18.06 20.30
C ASN A 523 1.36 17.79 21.04
N ALA A 524 1.27 17.24 22.25
CA ALA A 524 2.41 16.78 23.03
C ALA A 524 2.06 15.45 23.69
N GLY A 525 2.93 14.48 23.56
CA GLY A 525 2.68 13.15 24.08
C GLY A 525 3.94 12.42 24.52
N LEU A 526 3.73 11.43 25.36
CA LEU A 526 4.74 10.54 25.88
C LEU A 526 4.25 9.10 25.70
N ARG A 527 5.12 8.23 25.18
CA ARG A 527 4.86 6.79 25.09
C ARG A 527 5.94 6.04 25.85
N LEU A 528 5.51 5.02 26.56
CA LEU A 528 6.34 4.07 27.28
C LEU A 528 6.17 2.69 26.65
N ASN A 529 7.27 1.94 26.51
CA ASN A 529 7.25 0.55 26.08
C ASN A 529 8.25 -0.24 26.91
N TYR A 530 7.89 -1.47 27.25
CA TYR A 530 8.75 -2.43 27.95
C TYR A 530 8.53 -3.83 27.36
N TRP A 531 9.63 -4.48 26.97
CA TRP A 531 9.62 -5.87 26.50
C TRP A 531 10.35 -6.78 27.50
N SER A 532 9.67 -7.80 27.98
CA SER A 532 10.22 -8.69 29.02
C SER A 532 11.41 -9.53 28.56
N PHE A 533 11.55 -9.77 27.24
CA PHE A 533 12.64 -10.56 26.67
C PHE A 533 14.01 -9.87 26.80
N ASN A 534 14.11 -8.62 26.34
CA ASN A 534 15.36 -7.84 26.44
C ASN A 534 15.41 -6.90 27.65
N ARG A 535 14.29 -6.79 28.41
CA ARG A 535 14.14 -5.97 29.62
C ARG A 535 14.45 -4.48 29.42
N GLU A 536 14.25 -3.98 28.20
CA GLU A 536 14.54 -2.58 27.86
C GLU A 536 13.30 -1.70 28.09
N PRO A 537 13.36 -0.68 28.98
CA PRO A 537 12.35 0.35 29.06
C PRO A 537 12.62 1.43 28.01
N LEU A 538 11.61 1.81 27.24
CA LEU A 538 11.68 2.82 26.20
C LEU A 538 10.77 3.99 26.53
N ILE A 539 11.26 5.22 26.32
CA ILE A 539 10.54 6.46 26.57
C ILE A 539 10.57 7.31 25.31
N SER A 540 9.41 7.54 24.69
CA SER A 540 9.24 8.20 23.39
C SER A 540 8.45 9.50 23.54
N PRO A 541 9.09 10.65 23.83
CA PRO A 541 8.45 11.95 23.77
C PRO A 541 8.23 12.37 22.32
N ARG A 542 7.05 12.95 22.04
CA ARG A 542 6.68 13.42 20.70
C ARG A 542 5.91 14.73 20.82
N ALA A 543 6.11 15.63 19.88
CA ALA A 543 5.37 16.88 19.82
C ALA A 543 5.12 17.28 18.36
N SER A 544 3.97 17.90 18.12
CA SER A 544 3.67 18.52 16.83
C SER A 544 2.86 19.79 17.01
N VAL A 545 3.02 20.72 16.07
CA VAL A 545 2.28 21.97 16.01
C VAL A 545 1.70 22.10 14.61
N VAL A 546 0.41 22.41 14.53
CA VAL A 546 -0.27 22.78 13.29
C VAL A 546 -0.74 24.23 13.44
N ILE A 547 -0.37 25.07 12.48
CA ILE A 547 -0.72 26.51 12.46
C ILE A 547 -1.54 26.77 11.20
N THR A 548 -2.78 27.19 11.36
CA THR A 548 -3.66 27.64 10.28
C THR A 548 -3.92 29.12 10.45
N PRO A 549 -3.34 30.01 9.59
CA PRO A 549 -3.58 31.44 9.65
C PRO A 549 -5.04 31.76 9.37
N THR A 550 -5.64 32.69 10.14
CA THR A 550 -7.03 33.13 9.93
C THR A 550 -7.13 34.27 8.89
N TRP A 551 -6.02 34.99 8.68
CA TRP A 551 -5.91 36.07 7.66
C TRP A 551 -5.73 35.52 6.24
N ASN A 552 -5.25 34.28 6.12
CA ASN A 552 -5.23 33.52 4.86
C ASN A 552 -5.42 32.04 5.19
N ARG A 553 -6.67 31.59 5.17
CA ARG A 553 -7.07 30.24 5.57
C ARG A 553 -6.64 29.17 4.57
N ASP A 554 -6.13 29.57 3.42
CA ASP A 554 -5.65 28.62 2.39
C ASP A 554 -4.34 27.94 2.77
N TRP A 555 -3.62 28.45 3.78
CA TRP A 555 -2.39 27.86 4.27
C TRP A 555 -2.59 27.08 5.56
N SER A 556 -1.84 25.96 5.68
CA SER A 556 -1.64 25.23 6.94
C SER A 556 -0.18 24.81 7.05
N PHE A 557 0.47 25.13 8.17
CA PHE A 557 1.85 24.76 8.43
C PHE A 557 1.92 23.72 9.53
N ARG A 558 2.83 22.74 9.38
CA ARG A 558 3.01 21.65 10.35
C ARG A 558 4.47 21.50 10.71
N ILE A 559 4.73 21.28 12.00
CA ILE A 559 6.05 20.91 12.51
C ILE A 559 5.84 19.72 13.45
N ALA A 560 6.60 18.67 13.29
CA ALA A 560 6.58 17.54 14.21
C ALA A 560 7.99 17.06 14.52
N THR A 561 8.22 16.68 15.77
CA THR A 561 9.47 16.12 16.25
C THR A 561 9.23 15.08 17.33
N GLY A 562 10.15 14.13 17.48
CA GLY A 562 10.06 13.15 18.54
C GLY A 562 11.11 12.05 18.45
N LEU A 563 11.12 11.25 19.50
CA LEU A 563 11.86 9.99 19.54
C LEU A 563 10.91 8.84 19.18
N TYR A 564 11.33 8.03 18.21
CA TYR A 564 10.61 6.86 17.76
C TYR A 564 11.49 5.64 17.96
N TYR A 565 10.98 4.65 18.65
CA TYR A 565 11.66 3.38 18.83
C TYR A 565 10.97 2.31 18.01
N GLN A 566 11.77 1.46 17.38
CA GLN A 566 11.30 0.19 16.85
C GLN A 566 11.79 -0.90 17.78
N ALA A 567 10.88 -1.42 18.60
CA ALA A 567 11.19 -2.56 19.45
C ALA A 567 11.49 -3.77 18.55
N PRO A 568 12.56 -4.54 18.83
CA PRO A 568 12.92 -5.69 18.01
C PRO A 568 11.77 -6.70 17.92
N PHE A 569 11.59 -7.31 16.77
CA PHE A 569 10.64 -8.41 16.57
C PHE A 569 11.39 -9.74 16.41
N TYR A 570 10.66 -10.84 16.34
CA TYR A 570 11.24 -12.17 16.40
C TYR A 570 12.39 -12.43 15.41
N LYS A 571 12.24 -11.99 14.14
CA LYS A 571 13.31 -12.21 13.13
C LYS A 571 14.59 -11.42 13.42
N GLU A 572 14.48 -10.23 14.01
CA GLU A 572 15.62 -9.40 14.37
C GLU A 572 16.42 -10.00 15.51
N VAL A 573 15.77 -10.62 16.51
CA VAL A 573 16.47 -11.23 17.64
C VAL A 573 17.07 -12.61 17.32
N ARG A 574 16.89 -13.13 16.12
CA ARG A 574 17.55 -14.37 15.69
C ARG A 574 19.00 -14.09 15.33
N ASP A 575 19.89 -14.52 16.18
CA ASP A 575 21.33 -14.51 15.96
C ASP A 575 21.83 -15.90 15.58
N THR A 576 23.00 -15.99 15.01
CA THR A 576 23.57 -17.23 14.49
C THR A 576 24.97 -17.49 15.06
N ILE A 577 25.21 -18.72 15.48
CA ILE A 577 26.55 -19.21 15.85
C ILE A 577 26.92 -20.32 14.87
N THR A 578 28.08 -20.18 14.23
CA THR A 578 28.64 -21.23 13.37
C THR A 578 29.60 -22.09 14.18
N ASP A 579 29.37 -23.40 14.17
CA ASP A 579 30.25 -24.36 14.83
C ASP A 579 31.51 -24.68 13.99
N ASP A 580 32.45 -25.41 14.59
CA ASP A 580 33.75 -25.76 13.95
C ASP A 580 33.58 -26.64 12.68
N VAL A 581 32.42 -27.23 12.49
CA VAL A 581 32.09 -28.07 11.31
C VAL A 581 31.42 -27.24 10.20
N GLY A 582 31.11 -25.97 10.48
CA GLY A 582 30.47 -25.08 9.52
C GLY A 582 28.92 -25.08 9.56
N ILE A 583 28.32 -25.73 10.56
CA ILE A 583 26.87 -25.70 10.77
C ILE A 583 26.53 -24.45 11.56
N THR A 584 25.69 -23.62 10.99
CA THR A 584 25.17 -22.42 11.63
C THR A 584 23.91 -22.77 12.43
N ARG A 585 23.93 -22.47 13.72
CA ARG A 585 22.79 -22.69 14.63
C ARG A 585 22.15 -21.36 14.99
N ILE A 586 20.84 -21.37 15.16
CA ILE A 586 20.07 -20.19 15.56
C ILE A 586 19.98 -20.14 17.08
N GLN A 587 20.20 -18.95 17.62
CA GLN A 587 19.91 -18.59 19.01
C GLN A 587 19.15 -17.28 19.03
N LEU A 588 18.55 -16.95 20.18
CA LEU A 588 17.86 -15.67 20.37
C LEU A 588 18.77 -14.71 21.16
N ASN A 589 19.07 -13.55 20.57
CA ASN A 589 19.86 -12.49 21.22
C ASN A 589 18.95 -11.59 22.07
N ASN A 590 18.99 -11.75 23.37
CA ASN A 590 18.25 -10.91 24.32
C ASN A 590 18.98 -9.58 24.67
N GLN A 591 20.15 -9.33 24.10
CA GLN A 591 20.89 -8.08 24.26
C GLN A 591 20.55 -7.06 23.17
N LEU A 592 19.89 -7.49 22.09
CA LEU A 592 19.47 -6.60 21.03
C LEU A 592 18.51 -5.54 21.55
N LYS A 593 18.86 -4.27 21.34
CA LYS A 593 18.10 -3.12 21.79
C LYS A 593 17.23 -2.57 20.69
N ALA A 594 16.17 -1.87 21.07
CA ALA A 594 15.32 -1.17 20.12
C ALA A 594 16.11 -0.15 19.29
N ALA A 595 15.93 -0.19 17.99
CA ALA A 595 16.42 0.87 17.11
C ALA A 595 15.75 2.19 17.49
N ARG A 596 16.55 3.27 17.57
CA ARG A 596 16.08 4.60 17.98
C ARG A 596 16.21 5.57 16.82
N THR A 597 15.13 6.26 16.49
CA THR A 597 15.10 7.27 15.44
C THR A 597 14.58 8.59 16.00
N THR A 598 15.38 9.65 15.84
CA THR A 598 14.93 11.04 16.07
C THR A 598 14.39 11.57 14.75
N GLN A 599 13.17 12.07 14.74
CA GLN A 599 12.53 12.63 13.55
C GLN A 599 12.24 14.11 13.72
N LEU A 600 12.39 14.84 12.61
CA LEU A 600 11.96 16.22 12.45
C LEU A 600 11.26 16.33 11.10
N VAL A 601 10.03 16.85 11.09
CA VAL A 601 9.22 17.02 9.88
C VAL A 601 8.67 18.44 9.86
N PHE A 602 8.83 19.13 8.74
CA PHE A 602 8.20 20.41 8.43
C PHE A 602 7.27 20.20 7.25
N GLY A 603 6.03 20.61 7.34
CA GLY A 603 5.06 20.51 6.28
C GLY A 603 4.30 21.81 6.07
N ALA A 604 3.90 22.06 4.82
CA ALA A 604 3.02 23.16 4.45
C ALA A 604 2.00 22.65 3.44
N ASP A 605 0.73 22.95 3.69
CA ASP A 605 -0.36 22.74 2.75
C ASP A 605 -0.87 24.10 2.25
N TYR A 606 -1.11 24.18 0.96
CA TYR A 606 -1.75 25.32 0.32
C TYR A 606 -2.99 24.86 -0.44
N TYR A 607 -4.16 25.34 -0.03
CA TYR A 607 -5.44 25.06 -0.67
C TYR A 607 -5.77 26.20 -1.62
N PHE A 608 -6.08 25.88 -2.88
CA PHE A 608 -6.41 26.90 -3.86
C PHE A 608 -7.44 26.37 -4.87
N ARG A 609 -8.03 27.27 -5.61
CA ARG A 609 -8.89 26.92 -6.74
C ARG A 609 -8.23 27.30 -8.05
N ALA A 610 -8.19 26.35 -8.96
CA ALA A 610 -7.79 26.56 -10.34
C ALA A 610 -8.92 26.06 -11.24
N TRP A 611 -9.29 26.84 -12.26
CA TRP A 611 -10.40 26.53 -13.15
C TRP A 611 -11.73 26.27 -12.42
N GLY A 612 -11.96 26.94 -11.28
CA GLY A 612 -13.12 26.74 -10.41
C GLY A 612 -13.15 25.46 -9.59
N ARG A 613 -12.06 24.67 -9.56
CA ARG A 613 -11.94 23.36 -8.92
C ARG A 613 -10.97 23.38 -7.74
N PRO A 614 -11.16 22.52 -6.73
CA PRO A 614 -10.30 22.49 -5.57
C PRO A 614 -8.96 21.80 -5.87
N PHE A 615 -7.87 22.39 -5.39
CA PHE A 615 -6.53 21.84 -5.41
C PHE A 615 -5.89 21.98 -4.04
N LYS A 616 -5.03 21.02 -3.68
CA LYS A 616 -4.16 21.06 -2.51
C LYS A 616 -2.71 20.83 -2.97
N PHE A 617 -1.84 21.76 -2.66
CA PHE A 617 -0.41 21.57 -2.80
C PHE A 617 0.17 21.29 -1.41
N THR A 618 0.89 20.20 -1.27
CA THR A 618 1.58 19.80 -0.04
C THR A 618 3.08 19.77 -0.30
N ALA A 619 3.86 20.38 0.59
CA ALA A 619 5.32 20.29 0.60
C ALA A 619 5.78 19.90 2.00
N GLU A 620 6.67 18.91 2.10
CA GLU A 620 7.26 18.46 3.35
C GLU A 620 8.77 18.33 3.23
N ALA A 621 9.50 18.73 4.27
CA ALA A 621 10.91 18.47 4.44
C ALA A 621 11.10 17.67 5.72
N TYR A 622 11.98 16.68 5.70
CA TYR A 622 12.18 15.80 6.84
C TYR A 622 13.62 15.39 7.06
N ALA A 623 13.94 15.11 8.31
CA ALA A 623 15.19 14.52 8.73
C ALA A 623 14.91 13.39 9.74
N LYS A 624 15.54 12.24 9.55
CA LYS A 624 15.56 11.10 10.47
C LYS A 624 17.01 10.80 10.83
N ILE A 625 17.31 10.68 12.10
CA ILE A 625 18.62 10.27 12.59
C ILE A 625 18.42 8.99 13.39
N MET A 626 19.01 7.92 12.93
CA MET A 626 18.92 6.59 13.54
C MET A 626 20.22 6.27 14.29
N ASP A 627 20.10 5.81 15.50
CA ASP A 627 21.17 5.17 16.24
C ASP A 627 20.70 3.79 16.74
N ARG A 628 21.64 2.91 17.05
CA ARG A 628 21.35 1.53 17.47
C ARG A 628 20.50 0.76 16.44
N GLY A 629 20.70 1.05 15.15
CA GLY A 629 20.06 0.29 14.08
C GLY A 629 20.67 -1.11 13.95
N GLU A 630 19.92 -2.01 13.39
CA GLU A 630 20.34 -3.36 13.01
C GLU A 630 20.54 -3.42 11.50
N SER A 631 21.68 -3.97 11.06
CA SER A 631 21.88 -4.15 9.63
C SER A 631 21.18 -5.42 9.14
N TYR A 632 20.79 -5.39 7.88
CA TYR A 632 20.28 -6.56 7.19
C TYR A 632 20.89 -6.67 5.79
N SER A 633 20.95 -7.88 5.29
CA SER A 633 21.30 -8.18 3.90
C SER A 633 20.08 -8.73 3.16
N VAL A 634 20.05 -8.47 1.85
CA VAL A 634 19.02 -9.04 0.97
C VAL A 634 19.71 -10.04 0.05
N ASP A 635 19.39 -11.32 0.26
CA ASP A 635 19.86 -12.42 -0.58
C ASP A 635 18.70 -12.86 -1.49
N ASN A 636 18.79 -12.48 -2.77
CA ASN A 636 17.73 -12.58 -3.75
C ASN A 636 16.45 -11.84 -3.28
N VAL A 637 15.55 -12.51 -2.58
CA VAL A 637 14.31 -11.92 -1.97
C VAL A 637 14.24 -12.13 -0.46
N ARG A 638 15.25 -12.76 0.16
CA ARG A 638 15.31 -13.03 1.60
C ARG A 638 16.00 -11.91 2.33
N VAL A 639 15.36 -11.40 3.37
CA VAL A 639 15.97 -10.46 4.32
C VAL A 639 16.59 -11.26 5.45
N ARG A 640 17.89 -11.05 5.71
CA ARG A 640 18.65 -11.64 6.81
C ARG A 640 19.16 -10.52 7.70
N TYR A 641 18.68 -10.47 8.92
CA TYR A 641 19.10 -9.52 9.95
C TYR A 641 20.40 -9.97 10.59
N SER A 642 21.22 -9.00 11.07
CA SER A 642 22.49 -9.29 11.73
C SER A 642 22.33 -9.83 13.15
N GLY A 643 21.19 -9.56 13.81
CA GLY A 643 20.96 -9.87 15.23
C GLY A 643 21.68 -8.91 16.17
N GLU A 644 22.27 -7.82 15.68
CA GLU A 644 23.08 -6.88 16.47
C GLU A 644 22.75 -5.41 16.14
N ASN A 645 22.93 -4.51 17.12
CA ASN A 645 22.85 -3.07 16.91
C ASN A 645 24.16 -2.54 16.30
N ASP A 646 24.42 -2.84 15.06
CA ASP A 646 25.72 -2.67 14.39
C ASP A 646 25.79 -1.42 13.49
N ILE A 647 24.68 -0.72 13.25
CA ILE A 647 24.65 0.46 12.39
C ILE A 647 24.07 1.71 13.06
N ARG A 648 24.49 2.86 12.54
CA ARG A 648 23.86 4.16 12.69
C ARG A 648 23.55 4.75 11.33
N GLY A 649 22.54 5.62 11.23
CA GLY A 649 22.14 6.14 9.93
C GLY A 649 21.46 7.50 9.98
N TYR A 650 21.27 8.09 8.83
CA TYR A 650 20.43 9.28 8.66
C TYR A 650 19.69 9.25 7.32
N THR A 651 18.52 9.85 7.31
CA THR A 651 17.76 10.12 6.09
C THR A 651 17.30 11.57 6.12
N ILE A 652 17.58 12.30 5.03
CA ILE A 652 17.13 13.68 4.82
C ILE A 652 16.43 13.72 3.48
N GLY A 653 15.29 14.38 3.40
CA GLY A 653 14.54 14.45 2.15
C GLY A 653 13.47 15.54 2.13
N ALA A 654 12.86 15.66 0.97
CA ALA A 654 11.74 16.55 0.72
C ALA A 654 10.73 15.89 -0.23
N ASP A 655 9.46 16.08 0.07
CA ASP A 655 8.34 15.54 -0.66
C ASP A 655 7.41 16.66 -1.10
N VAL A 656 6.89 16.59 -2.32
CA VAL A 656 5.85 17.50 -2.80
C VAL A 656 4.72 16.70 -3.44
N LYS A 657 3.50 17.15 -3.25
CA LYS A 657 2.29 16.55 -3.83
C LYS A 657 1.34 17.64 -4.27
N LEU A 658 0.87 17.55 -5.51
CA LEU A 658 -0.24 18.34 -6.02
C LEU A 658 -1.43 17.37 -6.17
N TYR A 659 -2.47 17.59 -5.40
CA TYR A 659 -3.73 16.84 -5.41
C TYR A 659 -4.86 17.76 -5.85
N GLY A 660 -5.81 17.27 -6.62
CA GLY A 660 -7.01 18.02 -6.97
C GLY A 660 -7.79 17.43 -8.14
N GLU A 661 -8.85 18.11 -8.51
CA GLU A 661 -9.72 17.72 -9.59
C GLU A 661 -9.24 18.31 -10.91
N LEU A 662 -8.30 17.64 -11.60
CA LEU A 662 -7.93 18.01 -12.97
C LEU A 662 -9.09 17.84 -13.94
N VAL A 663 -9.95 16.89 -13.67
CA VAL A 663 -11.24 16.67 -14.33
C VAL A 663 -12.34 16.80 -13.28
N PRO A 664 -13.46 17.49 -13.53
CA PRO A 664 -14.51 17.68 -12.52
C PRO A 664 -15.00 16.38 -11.91
N GLY A 665 -15.00 16.27 -10.57
CA GLY A 665 -15.42 15.07 -9.85
C GLY A 665 -14.45 13.88 -9.90
N ALA A 666 -13.26 14.05 -10.47
CA ALA A 666 -12.24 12.99 -10.58
C ALA A 666 -10.93 13.45 -9.91
N ASP A 667 -10.63 12.86 -8.77
CA ASP A 667 -9.40 13.13 -8.03
C ASP A 667 -8.18 12.64 -8.81
N SER A 668 -7.20 13.50 -8.94
CA SER A 668 -5.91 13.20 -9.58
C SER A 668 -4.78 13.81 -8.75
N TRP A 669 -3.58 13.23 -8.82
CA TRP A 669 -2.43 13.81 -8.14
C TRP A 669 -1.12 13.48 -8.82
N ILE A 670 -0.16 14.36 -8.57
CA ILE A 670 1.23 14.21 -8.95
C ILE A 670 2.05 14.34 -7.67
N SER A 671 2.98 13.45 -7.46
CA SER A 671 3.88 13.46 -6.32
C SER A 671 5.34 13.30 -6.75
N PHE A 672 6.23 14.01 -6.07
CA PHE A 672 7.67 13.91 -6.25
C PHE A 672 8.33 13.92 -4.88
N GLY A 673 9.20 12.95 -4.65
CA GLY A 673 10.03 12.85 -3.45
C GLY A 673 11.50 12.78 -3.79
N THR A 674 12.33 13.38 -2.96
CA THR A 674 13.78 13.23 -3.03
C THR A 674 14.34 12.97 -1.65
N MET A 675 15.32 12.06 -1.55
CA MET A 675 15.97 11.75 -0.29
C MET A 675 17.42 11.32 -0.46
N ARG A 676 18.15 11.45 0.64
CA ARG A 676 19.47 10.86 0.83
C ARG A 676 19.45 10.07 2.13
N SER A 677 19.69 8.76 2.04
CA SER A 677 19.73 7.85 3.18
C SER A 677 21.06 7.14 3.25
N ARG A 678 21.73 7.23 4.40
CA ARG A 678 23.07 6.67 4.62
C ARG A 678 23.12 5.90 5.90
N GLU A 679 23.94 4.85 5.90
CA GLU A 679 24.24 4.01 7.04
C GLU A 679 25.76 3.90 7.24
N GLN A 680 26.20 3.72 8.46
CA GLN A 680 27.58 3.47 8.80
C GLN A 680 27.64 2.35 9.85
N PHE A 681 28.51 1.35 9.63
CA PHE A 681 28.80 0.33 10.62
C PHE A 681 29.53 0.94 11.81
N ILE A 682 29.06 0.67 13.01
CA ILE A 682 29.61 1.22 14.26
C ILE A 682 31.00 0.64 14.53
N LEU A 683 31.18 -0.66 14.29
CA LEU A 683 32.45 -1.37 14.52
C LEU A 683 33.43 -1.22 13.35
N HIS A 684 32.97 -0.78 12.20
CA HIS A 684 33.75 -0.61 10.97
C HIS A 684 33.58 0.80 10.38
N PRO A 685 33.92 1.85 11.14
CA PRO A 685 33.76 3.24 10.65
C PRO A 685 34.65 3.55 9.45
N GLU A 686 35.70 2.76 9.20
CA GLU A 686 36.58 2.84 8.04
C GLU A 686 35.87 2.57 6.71
N TYR A 687 34.74 1.87 6.69
CA TYR A 687 33.92 1.68 5.49
C TYR A 687 33.21 3.00 5.07
N GLY A 688 33.18 4.02 5.95
CA GLY A 688 32.55 5.30 5.70
C GLY A 688 31.01 5.24 5.71
N TRP A 689 30.38 6.23 5.10
CA TRP A 689 28.93 6.32 4.95
C TRP A 689 28.46 5.58 3.69
N LEU A 690 27.82 4.43 3.87
CA LEU A 690 27.31 3.57 2.82
C LEU A 690 25.86 3.92 2.47
N HIS A 691 25.39 3.52 1.30
CA HIS A 691 24.00 3.68 0.92
C HIS A 691 23.09 2.76 1.74
N ALA A 692 22.02 3.31 2.30
CA ALA A 692 20.98 2.49 2.93
C ALA A 692 20.27 1.63 1.87
N PRO A 693 19.87 0.38 2.17
CA PRO A 693 19.29 -0.53 1.18
C PRO A 693 18.01 -0.01 0.49
N GLN A 694 17.26 0.85 1.18
CA GLN A 694 16.00 1.42 0.68
C GLN A 694 16.16 2.87 0.16
N GLU A 695 17.40 3.32 -0.06
CA GLU A 695 17.63 4.66 -0.62
C GLU A 695 17.21 4.73 -2.08
N SER A 696 16.20 5.54 -2.38
CA SER A 696 15.86 5.99 -3.73
C SER A 696 15.94 7.51 -3.74
N ARG A 697 16.96 8.10 -4.42
CA ARG A 697 17.24 9.53 -4.35
C ARG A 697 16.14 10.39 -4.95
N TYR A 698 15.37 9.86 -5.88
CA TYR A 698 14.20 10.50 -6.45
C TYR A 698 13.11 9.47 -6.75
N GLN A 699 11.90 9.93 -6.56
CA GLN A 699 10.69 9.17 -6.86
C GLN A 699 9.65 10.13 -7.41
N PHE A 700 9.07 9.78 -8.53
CA PHE A 700 7.94 10.47 -9.15
C PHE A 700 6.79 9.49 -9.29
N ALA A 701 5.60 9.91 -8.90
CA ALA A 701 4.39 9.14 -9.15
C ALA A 701 3.25 10.07 -9.57
N MET A 702 2.39 9.57 -10.43
CA MET A 702 1.21 10.27 -10.91
C MET A 702 0.04 9.30 -11.00
N PHE A 703 -1.09 9.73 -10.50
CA PHE A 703 -2.37 9.11 -10.76
C PHE A 703 -3.30 10.15 -11.40
N PHE A 704 -3.81 9.82 -12.57
CA PHE A 704 -4.70 10.68 -13.35
C PHE A 704 -5.96 9.94 -13.71
N GLN A 705 -7.09 10.58 -13.50
CA GLN A 705 -8.41 10.09 -13.91
C GLN A 705 -9.03 11.06 -14.90
N ASP A 706 -9.72 10.51 -15.89
CA ASP A 706 -10.53 11.25 -16.85
C ASP A 706 -11.76 10.45 -17.23
N TYR A 707 -12.75 11.12 -17.81
CA TYR A 707 -13.89 10.49 -18.45
C TYR A 707 -14.19 11.22 -19.77
N LEU A 708 -14.68 10.47 -20.74
CA LEU A 708 -15.05 11.06 -22.00
C LEU A 708 -16.29 11.94 -21.82
N PRO A 709 -16.27 13.25 -22.13
CA PRO A 709 -17.42 14.14 -21.94
C PRO A 709 -18.69 13.67 -22.65
N GLN A 710 -18.53 12.97 -23.78
CA GLN A 710 -19.66 12.39 -24.54
C GLN A 710 -20.12 11.03 -23.99
N LEU A 711 -19.28 10.34 -23.22
CA LEU A 711 -19.54 9.04 -22.59
C LEU A 711 -19.06 9.06 -21.15
N PRO A 712 -19.72 9.81 -20.26
CA PRO A 712 -19.26 9.99 -18.88
C PRO A 712 -19.25 8.68 -18.05
N GLN A 713 -19.82 7.61 -18.59
CA GLN A 713 -19.76 6.27 -18.01
C GLN A 713 -18.43 5.56 -18.26
N LEU A 714 -17.63 6.03 -19.23
CA LEU A 714 -16.32 5.47 -19.55
C LEU A 714 -15.23 6.35 -18.95
N HIS A 715 -14.60 5.81 -17.90
CA HIS A 715 -13.48 6.44 -17.20
C HIS A 715 -12.16 5.85 -17.70
N ALA A 716 -11.17 6.70 -17.86
CA ALA A 716 -9.79 6.33 -18.13
C ALA A 716 -8.93 6.63 -16.91
N HIS A 717 -8.03 5.74 -16.59
CA HIS A 717 -7.14 5.85 -15.42
C HIS A 717 -5.71 5.58 -15.86
N LEU A 718 -4.80 6.45 -15.45
CA LEU A 718 -3.37 6.31 -15.73
C LEU A 718 -2.60 6.40 -14.41
N LYS A 719 -1.79 5.38 -14.15
CA LYS A 719 -0.81 5.38 -13.07
C LYS A 719 0.58 5.34 -13.68
N PHE A 720 1.42 6.29 -13.32
CA PHE A 720 2.83 6.32 -13.68
C PHE A 720 3.68 6.35 -12.42
N VAL A 721 4.69 5.51 -12.37
CA VAL A 721 5.70 5.48 -11.30
C VAL A 721 7.08 5.43 -11.93
N TRP A 722 7.94 6.33 -11.46
CA TRP A 722 9.36 6.35 -11.81
C TRP A 722 10.19 6.62 -10.57
N SER A 723 11.09 5.73 -10.24
CA SER A 723 12.00 5.87 -9.11
C SER A 723 13.40 5.43 -9.49
N GLU A 724 14.40 6.02 -8.82
CA GLU A 724 15.76 5.53 -8.92
C GLU A 724 15.85 4.08 -8.44
N GLY A 725 16.69 3.28 -9.13
CA GLY A 725 16.95 1.92 -8.74
C GLY A 725 17.58 1.82 -7.33
N LEU A 726 17.17 0.82 -6.57
CA LEU A 726 17.68 0.60 -5.23
C LEU A 726 19.17 0.21 -5.23
N PRO A 727 19.91 0.52 -4.18
CA PRO A 727 21.27 0.04 -4.00
C PRO A 727 21.32 -1.49 -3.90
N PHE A 728 22.33 -2.09 -4.49
CA PHE A 728 22.62 -3.51 -4.29
C PHE A 728 24.05 -3.73 -3.81
N THR A 729 24.25 -4.85 -3.12
CA THR A 729 25.53 -5.21 -2.51
C THR A 729 26.15 -6.37 -3.28
N PRO A 730 27.37 -6.24 -3.83
CA PRO A 730 28.10 -7.37 -4.35
C PRO A 730 28.39 -8.42 -3.24
N PRO A 731 28.33 -9.72 -3.55
CA PRO A 731 28.54 -10.75 -2.55
C PRO A 731 29.95 -10.70 -1.96
N ARG A 732 30.10 -11.16 -0.71
CA ARG A 732 31.38 -11.38 -0.01
C ARG A 732 32.18 -10.12 0.37
N ASN A 733 31.65 -8.91 0.24
CA ASN A 733 32.39 -7.71 0.66
C ASN A 733 31.47 -6.70 1.37
N PRO A 734 31.40 -6.72 2.71
CA PRO A 734 30.56 -5.78 3.47
C PRO A 734 30.93 -4.30 3.25
N ALA A 735 32.20 -3.98 2.95
CA ALA A 735 32.63 -2.61 2.65
C ALA A 735 32.02 -2.06 1.35
N LEU A 736 31.53 -2.94 0.46
CA LEU A 736 30.84 -2.58 -0.79
C LEU A 736 29.31 -2.61 -0.63
N ARG A 737 28.80 -2.58 0.60
CA ARG A 737 27.36 -2.52 0.84
C ARG A 737 26.75 -1.33 0.13
N GLY A 738 25.74 -1.60 -0.73
CA GLY A 738 25.06 -0.58 -1.52
C GLY A 738 25.93 0.13 -2.57
N ALA A 739 27.11 -0.40 -2.92
CA ALA A 739 28.02 0.25 -3.88
C ALA A 739 27.47 0.29 -5.30
N GLY A 740 26.69 -0.70 -5.69
CA GLY A 740 26.00 -0.75 -6.98
C GLY A 740 24.60 -0.16 -6.91
N ARG A 741 24.04 0.27 -8.06
CA ARG A 741 22.63 0.65 -8.19
C ARG A 741 21.96 -0.11 -9.31
N MET A 742 20.74 -0.58 -9.06
CA MET A 742 19.89 -1.15 -10.08
C MET A 742 19.46 -0.06 -11.08
N PRO A 743 19.08 -0.45 -12.30
CA PRO A 743 18.41 0.47 -13.23
C PRO A 743 17.15 1.08 -12.61
N ASP A 744 16.79 2.28 -13.07
CA ASP A 744 15.56 2.95 -12.63
C ASP A 744 14.33 2.07 -12.84
N TYR A 745 13.47 2.03 -11.82
CA TYR A 745 12.14 1.46 -11.93
C TYR A 745 11.22 2.42 -12.67
N LYS A 746 10.59 1.94 -13.74
CA LYS A 746 9.66 2.73 -14.56
C LYS A 746 8.44 1.89 -14.91
N ARG A 747 7.25 2.42 -14.68
CA ARG A 747 6.02 1.70 -14.98
C ARG A 747 4.88 2.64 -15.32
N ILE A 748 4.16 2.31 -16.39
CA ILE A 748 2.90 2.93 -16.76
C ILE A 748 1.83 1.85 -16.76
N ASP A 749 0.79 2.04 -15.95
CA ASP A 749 -0.41 1.22 -15.96
C ASP A 749 -1.59 2.07 -16.48
N LEU A 750 -2.38 1.53 -17.39
CA LEU A 750 -3.52 2.19 -18.01
C LEU A 750 -4.76 1.35 -17.74
N GLY A 751 -5.84 1.99 -17.30
CA GLY A 751 -7.12 1.36 -17.07
C GLY A 751 -8.26 2.09 -17.78
N PHE A 752 -9.25 1.34 -18.20
CA PHE A 752 -10.53 1.85 -18.70
C PHE A 752 -11.65 1.18 -17.91
N THR A 753 -12.56 1.96 -17.37
CA THR A 753 -13.67 1.45 -16.56
C THR A 753 -14.98 1.98 -17.09
N HIS A 754 -15.86 1.07 -17.50
CA HIS A 754 -17.21 1.40 -17.91
C HIS A 754 -18.15 1.11 -16.74
N VAL A 755 -18.93 2.13 -16.33
CA VAL A 755 -19.91 2.06 -15.23
C VAL A 755 -21.32 2.12 -15.80
N ALA A 756 -22.12 1.06 -15.60
CA ALA A 756 -23.51 1.03 -15.94
C ALA A 756 -24.38 1.02 -14.67
N ASN A 757 -25.24 2.00 -14.52
CA ASN A 757 -26.16 2.16 -13.40
C ASN A 757 -27.59 2.49 -13.88
N LYS A 758 -28.52 2.57 -12.94
CA LYS A 758 -29.95 2.86 -13.24
C LYS A 758 -30.17 4.22 -13.88
N HIS A 759 -29.27 5.20 -13.63
CA HIS A 759 -29.38 6.54 -14.22
C HIS A 759 -28.95 6.55 -15.68
N ASN A 760 -27.91 5.76 -16.01
CA ASN A 760 -27.29 5.81 -17.34
C ASN A 760 -27.93 4.86 -18.36
N TYR A 761 -28.52 3.73 -17.91
CA TYR A 761 -29.05 2.70 -18.81
C TYR A 761 -30.47 2.27 -18.47
N ALA A 762 -31.39 2.38 -19.43
CA ALA A 762 -32.77 2.01 -19.26
C ALA A 762 -33.01 0.55 -18.88
N PHE A 763 -32.14 -0.37 -19.37
CA PHE A 763 -32.23 -1.79 -19.01
C PHE A 763 -31.88 -2.06 -17.53
N MET A 764 -31.02 -1.24 -16.92
CA MET A 764 -30.66 -1.33 -15.51
C MET A 764 -31.83 -0.97 -14.58
N ARG A 765 -32.77 -0.15 -15.03
CA ARG A 765 -33.99 0.18 -14.27
C ARG A 765 -34.90 -1.03 -14.04
N LYS A 766 -34.82 -2.04 -14.92
CA LYS A 766 -35.56 -3.30 -14.77
C LYS A 766 -34.89 -4.26 -13.75
N ALA A 767 -33.62 -4.09 -13.46
CA ALA A 767 -32.86 -4.91 -12.51
C ALA A 767 -33.02 -4.37 -11.09
N LYS A 768 -34.09 -4.73 -10.39
CA LYS A 768 -34.51 -4.14 -9.10
C LYS A 768 -33.41 -4.16 -8.02
N HIS A 769 -32.58 -5.20 -7.98
CA HIS A 769 -31.59 -5.42 -6.93
C HIS A 769 -30.15 -5.07 -7.34
N ILE A 770 -29.92 -4.69 -8.59
CA ILE A 770 -28.59 -4.29 -9.06
C ILE A 770 -28.49 -2.77 -9.00
N LYS A 771 -27.57 -2.26 -8.20
CA LYS A 771 -27.25 -0.83 -8.08
C LYS A 771 -26.45 -0.38 -9.30
N GLN A 772 -25.35 -1.08 -9.59
CA GLN A 772 -24.52 -0.83 -10.77
C GLN A 772 -23.71 -2.08 -11.12
N TRP A 773 -23.22 -2.12 -12.34
CA TRP A 773 -22.15 -3.02 -12.77
C TRP A 773 -21.03 -2.23 -13.42
N THR A 774 -19.83 -2.73 -13.25
CA THR A 774 -18.62 -2.08 -13.69
C THR A 774 -17.78 -3.09 -14.45
N VAL A 775 -17.34 -2.73 -15.66
CA VAL A 775 -16.41 -3.53 -16.45
C VAL A 775 -15.13 -2.72 -16.63
N GLY A 776 -14.03 -3.24 -16.10
CA GLY A 776 -12.70 -2.66 -16.20
C GLY A 776 -11.82 -3.45 -17.16
N PHE A 777 -11.02 -2.76 -17.95
CA PHE A 777 -9.92 -3.30 -18.73
C PHE A 777 -8.65 -2.57 -18.33
N GLU A 778 -7.62 -3.31 -17.93
CA GLU A 778 -6.38 -2.76 -17.43
C GLU A 778 -5.19 -3.31 -18.23
N ILE A 779 -4.22 -2.47 -18.49
CA ILE A 779 -2.94 -2.80 -19.11
C ILE A 779 -1.84 -2.44 -18.12
N PHE A 780 -1.20 -3.45 -17.58
CA PHE A 780 -0.07 -3.27 -16.67
C PHE A 780 1.23 -3.23 -17.45
N ASN A 781 2.13 -2.32 -17.05
CA ASN A 781 3.41 -2.10 -17.71
C ASN A 781 3.24 -1.89 -19.22
N LEU A 782 2.49 -0.86 -19.61
CA LEU A 782 2.08 -0.55 -20.98
C LEU A 782 3.25 -0.53 -21.96
N VAL A 783 4.41 -0.03 -21.55
CA VAL A 783 5.62 0.11 -22.39
C VAL A 783 6.46 -1.15 -22.40
N ASP A 784 6.16 -2.14 -21.53
CA ASP A 784 6.92 -3.38 -21.35
C ASP A 784 8.36 -3.16 -20.89
N TRP A 785 8.58 -2.22 -19.96
CA TRP A 785 9.90 -1.98 -19.37
C TRP A 785 10.33 -3.17 -18.50
N ARG A 786 11.59 -3.57 -18.66
CA ARG A 786 12.20 -4.61 -17.84
C ARG A 786 12.75 -3.98 -16.54
N ASN A 787 11.95 -4.04 -15.47
CA ASN A 787 12.34 -3.53 -14.17
C ASN A 787 13.10 -4.62 -13.40
N THR A 788 14.30 -4.31 -12.92
CA THR A 788 15.13 -5.24 -12.15
C THR A 788 14.68 -5.26 -10.69
N ASN A 789 14.37 -6.46 -10.18
CA ASN A 789 13.99 -6.66 -8.77
C ASN A 789 15.21 -6.99 -7.88
N SER A 790 16.10 -7.84 -8.39
CA SER A 790 17.29 -8.33 -7.69
C SER A 790 18.31 -8.84 -8.70
N TYR A 791 19.47 -9.26 -8.21
CA TYR A 791 20.48 -9.95 -9.01
C TYR A 791 20.70 -11.36 -8.49
N PHE A 792 20.82 -12.29 -9.42
CA PHE A 792 21.31 -13.62 -9.17
C PHE A 792 22.81 -13.64 -9.50
N TRP A 793 23.62 -14.06 -8.53
CA TRP A 793 25.07 -14.01 -8.66
C TRP A 793 25.65 -15.39 -9.01
N VAL A 794 26.40 -15.46 -10.09
CA VAL A 794 27.09 -16.68 -10.53
C VAL A 794 28.58 -16.42 -10.69
N PRO A 795 29.45 -17.30 -10.16
CA PRO A 795 30.86 -17.22 -10.41
C PRO A 795 31.22 -17.81 -11.78
N ASP A 796 32.22 -17.23 -12.45
CA ASP A 796 32.88 -17.86 -13.59
C ASP A 796 34.05 -18.77 -13.13
N ALA A 797 34.73 -19.40 -14.09
CA ALA A 797 35.87 -20.29 -13.85
C ALA A 797 37.05 -19.60 -13.13
N ASN A 798 37.14 -18.26 -13.20
CA ASN A 798 38.17 -17.47 -12.51
C ASN A 798 37.70 -17.00 -11.13
N GLY A 799 36.49 -17.37 -10.70
CA GLY A 799 35.89 -16.93 -9.45
C GLY A 799 35.31 -15.50 -9.48
N GLN A 800 35.30 -14.85 -10.65
CA GLN A 800 34.66 -13.53 -10.83
C GLN A 800 33.16 -13.68 -10.73
N GLN A 801 32.52 -12.84 -9.91
CA GLN A 801 31.09 -12.85 -9.72
C GLN A 801 30.38 -12.04 -10.81
N TRP A 802 29.38 -12.61 -11.43
CA TRP A 802 28.53 -11.99 -12.43
C TRP A 802 27.12 -11.82 -11.93
N ALA A 803 26.57 -10.62 -12.08
CA ALA A 803 25.22 -10.24 -11.63
C ALA A 803 24.22 -10.44 -12.77
N SER A 804 23.48 -11.54 -12.76
CA SER A 804 22.35 -11.75 -13.69
C SER A 804 21.09 -11.08 -13.14
N PRO A 805 20.43 -10.18 -13.90
CA PRO A 805 19.24 -9.50 -13.41
C PRO A 805 18.05 -10.46 -13.33
N ASN A 806 17.28 -10.32 -12.25
CA ASN A 806 15.97 -10.94 -12.07
C ASN A 806 14.91 -9.86 -12.27
N TYR A 807 14.11 -9.98 -13.33
CA TYR A 807 13.15 -8.95 -13.71
C TYR A 807 11.77 -9.19 -13.08
N LEU A 808 11.08 -8.08 -12.81
CA LEU A 808 9.68 -8.03 -12.42
C LEU A 808 8.77 -8.36 -13.61
N THR A 809 7.44 -8.26 -13.41
CA THR A 809 6.46 -8.66 -14.41
C THR A 809 6.53 -7.79 -15.69
N GLY A 810 6.49 -8.42 -16.85
CA GLY A 810 6.31 -7.76 -18.14
C GLY A 810 4.88 -7.26 -18.35
N ARG A 811 4.57 -6.79 -19.57
CA ARG A 811 3.22 -6.33 -19.92
C ARG A 811 2.17 -7.40 -19.70
N ARG A 812 1.08 -7.03 -18.99
CA ARG A 812 -0.07 -7.90 -18.73
C ARG A 812 -1.38 -7.16 -18.95
N TYR A 813 -2.42 -7.93 -19.25
CA TYR A 813 -3.77 -7.44 -19.44
C TYR A 813 -4.67 -8.03 -18.37
N ASN A 814 -5.62 -7.24 -17.88
CA ASN A 814 -6.62 -7.70 -16.92
C ASN A 814 -8.00 -7.23 -17.34
N ILE A 815 -8.99 -8.08 -17.12
CA ILE A 815 -10.40 -7.72 -17.24
C ILE A 815 -11.01 -7.97 -15.88
N LYS A 816 -11.74 -6.99 -15.37
CA LYS A 816 -12.43 -7.05 -14.08
C LYS A 816 -13.89 -6.69 -14.28
N VAL A 817 -14.77 -7.49 -13.74
CA VAL A 817 -16.22 -7.23 -13.70
C VAL A 817 -16.63 -7.13 -12.23
N THR A 818 -17.35 -6.07 -11.88
CA THR A 818 -17.92 -5.90 -10.55
C THR A 818 -19.40 -5.63 -10.66
N VAL A 819 -20.19 -6.30 -9.85
CA VAL A 819 -21.64 -6.10 -9.74
C VAL A 819 -21.94 -5.70 -8.30
N ASP A 820 -22.48 -4.49 -8.12
CA ASP A 820 -22.91 -3.98 -6.82
C ASP A 820 -24.43 -4.11 -6.72
N PHE A 821 -24.92 -4.64 -5.60
CA PHE A 821 -26.31 -4.84 -5.27
C PHE A 821 -26.75 -3.89 -4.14
N GLU A 822 -28.06 -3.56 -4.11
CA GLU A 822 -28.72 -2.74 -3.09
C GLU A 822 -29.94 -3.45 -2.49
#